data_6fa0e828629a938f7af88a71b653ae68
#
_entry.id   6fa0e828629a938f7af88a71b653ae68
#
_cell.length_a   1.000
_cell.length_b   1.000
_cell.length_c   1.000
_cell.angle_alpha   90.00
_cell.angle_beta   90.00
_cell.angle_gamma   90.00
#
_symmetry.space_group_name_H-M   'P 1'
#
loop_
_entity.id
_entity.type
_entity.pdbx_description
1 polymer ?
#
loop_
_entity_poly.entity_id
_entity_poly.type
_entity_poly.pdbx_seq_one_letter_code
_entity_poly.pdbx_strand_id
1 'polypeptide(L)'
;MKQFFSSLLLPFVVLSLLLTSFIVGCAKQASPEGGPYDMTPPRLIKSDPNNGTTHFSGKKIKLTFNENVKVEKSNEKVIFAPPQNTNPRILSGTGKSITIIFEDSLHSNTTYTIDFTDAIVDLNEGNPLEGFVFAFSTGEKIDSMEIRGQVLDARGLYPIPNIFVGVHKEGADSLFRTQAFLRTGRTMSDGSFVITHLAPGKYRLFALNDLDHSFSYSQRSEGFAFLSEAVEAVDPSPQEETPIPFAADSAKKDSLNATPQSADFSDFSGQKADSILGRNEKPDHLLLYSIDLPQKQFLQKSARQDSTRLTLTFSQPLEQLPLVRLLDAPVEKKGLLLPHIDEKRKEVTYWITDSNYYRRDTLQLLTEYATLDSLERPTLQTDTLKLIYRAQKKGQTQKKSRNKGNTPSLSQSSSEQGVSGSSSQGKETRKEGTEAKGNAGSNTGENPASTATQEDDEEKTPHLTPQLAKSTSPFALSPRDTLAITFAQPPIHVDTAGVHLYSVTDSVETPQPVQLRLHPEQALELQILADLQFDTKYRLQLDSAAIRSCYGVPNRAASLDIALESADKFGAISLSFDSLATHGATAYVEILSEDNKVLITRPVLPDSTITLDMLPAGSYYGRLWIDQNNNGKWDAGHYPTSQPEPSYLYPKAMTIQPKFTNEIHWNATEVPLSKQRPPGLKLSEETSQRADQMNQKRQRTNLNEEYIKRMRERYGDKWNPSNADRRILGLPTRAEEKAARQAEEEAKKEKRARQQK
;
A
#
# COMPACT_ATOMS: atom_id res chain seq x y z
N MET A 1 -12.54 -79.38 47.08
CA MET A 1 -12.50 -78.54 45.86
C MET A 1 -12.59 -76.99 46.13
N LYS A 2 -12.92 -76.53 47.33
CA LYS A 2 -13.00 -75.08 47.60
C LYS A 2 -11.68 -74.38 48.03
N GLN A 3 -10.68 -75.12 48.49
CA GLN A 3 -9.43 -74.56 48.95
C GLN A 3 -8.38 -74.41 47.82
N PHE A 4 -8.52 -75.12 46.72
CA PHE A 4 -7.59 -75.02 45.56
C PHE A 4 -7.86 -73.79 44.68
N PHE A 5 -9.07 -73.29 44.67
CA PHE A 5 -9.42 -72.11 43.87
C PHE A 5 -8.95 -70.79 44.50
N SER A 6 -8.80 -70.72 45.83
CA SER A 6 -8.37 -69.51 46.52
C SER A 6 -6.88 -69.22 46.38
N SER A 7 -6.08 -70.25 46.21
CA SER A 7 -4.61 -70.14 46.10
C SER A 7 -4.16 -69.68 44.68
N LEU A 8 -4.99 -69.91 43.68
CA LEU A 8 -4.68 -69.50 42.30
C LEU A 8 -5.18 -68.08 41.95
N LEU A 9 -6.16 -67.58 42.68
CA LEU A 9 -6.75 -66.23 42.43
C LEU A 9 -5.81 -65.13 42.88
N LEU A 10 -5.05 -65.30 43.94
CA LEU A 10 -4.18 -64.27 44.48
C LEU A 10 -3.01 -63.91 43.54
N PRO A 11 -2.29 -64.85 42.91
CA PRO A 11 -1.24 -64.53 41.97
C PRO A 11 -1.80 -63.92 40.68
N PHE A 12 -3.02 -64.29 40.29
CA PHE A 12 -3.65 -63.67 39.09
C PHE A 12 -4.08 -62.22 39.34
N VAL A 13 -4.57 -61.90 40.51
CA VAL A 13 -4.89 -60.50 40.91
C VAL A 13 -3.63 -59.67 41.06
N VAL A 14 -2.54 -60.20 41.62
CA VAL A 14 -1.24 -59.53 41.74
C VAL A 14 -0.63 -59.33 40.34
N LEU A 15 -0.73 -60.32 39.45
CA LEU A 15 -0.24 -60.19 38.06
C LEU A 15 -1.07 -59.14 37.26
N SER A 16 -2.40 -59.14 37.46
CA SER A 16 -3.26 -58.15 36.85
C SER A 16 -3.00 -56.73 37.35
N LEU A 17 -2.73 -56.56 38.65
CA LEU A 17 -2.34 -55.25 39.21
C LEU A 17 -0.96 -54.79 38.77
N LEU A 18 -0.01 -55.69 38.57
CA LEU A 18 1.28 -55.40 37.96
C LEU A 18 1.14 -55.03 36.50
N LEU A 19 0.30 -55.72 35.74
CA LEU A 19 0.08 -55.41 34.34
C LEU A 19 -0.64 -54.08 34.13
N THR A 20 -1.58 -53.73 34.98
CA THR A 20 -2.25 -52.41 34.95
C THR A 20 -1.33 -51.28 35.37
N SER A 21 -0.34 -51.52 36.23
CA SER A 21 0.70 -50.55 36.65
C SER A 21 1.63 -50.21 35.50
N PHE A 22 1.85 -51.10 34.51
CA PHE A 22 2.63 -50.84 33.32
C PHE A 22 1.85 -50.05 32.24
N ILE A 23 0.50 -50.06 32.28
CA ILE A 23 -0.33 -49.39 31.30
C ILE A 23 -0.56 -47.90 31.66
N VAL A 24 -0.34 -47.48 32.90
CA VAL A 24 -0.53 -46.10 33.39
C VAL A 24 0.71 -45.22 33.22
N GLY A 25 1.78 -45.76 32.71
CA GLY A 25 2.98 -44.97 32.30
C GLY A 25 2.72 -44.17 31.02
N CYS A 26 1.81 -43.21 31.03
CA CYS A 26 1.79 -42.18 30.02
C CYS A 26 3.09 -41.37 30.16
N ALA A 27 4.15 -41.79 29.48
CA ALA A 27 5.24 -40.90 29.18
C ALA A 27 4.68 -39.75 28.32
N LYS A 28 4.45 -38.59 28.90
CA LYS A 28 4.30 -37.37 28.13
C LYS A 28 5.57 -37.21 27.33
N GLN A 29 5.51 -37.52 26.04
CA GLN A 29 6.53 -37.14 25.11
C GLN A 29 6.55 -35.61 25.09
N ALA A 30 7.39 -35.03 25.94
CA ALA A 30 7.68 -33.60 25.85
C ALA A 30 8.48 -33.43 24.55
N SER A 31 7.90 -32.82 23.57
CA SER A 31 8.65 -32.31 22.43
C SER A 31 9.75 -31.41 23.01
N PRO A 32 11.04 -31.56 22.61
CA PRO A 32 12.06 -30.64 23.03
C PRO A 32 11.61 -29.24 22.61
N GLU A 33 11.38 -28.39 23.59
CA GLU A 33 11.09 -26.98 23.35
C GLU A 33 12.40 -26.38 22.87
N GLY A 34 12.42 -25.94 21.61
CA GLY A 34 13.54 -25.20 21.05
C GLY A 34 13.87 -24.00 21.95
N GLY A 35 15.14 -23.62 21.99
CA GLY A 35 15.58 -22.38 22.62
C GLY A 35 15.02 -21.15 21.92
N PRO A 36 15.44 -19.94 22.35
CA PRO A 36 15.14 -18.71 21.64
C PRO A 36 15.67 -18.78 20.21
N TYR A 37 14.95 -18.16 19.29
CA TYR A 37 15.39 -18.06 17.90
C TYR A 37 16.65 -17.20 17.82
N ASP A 38 17.64 -17.63 17.04
CA ASP A 38 18.78 -16.80 16.70
C ASP A 38 18.31 -15.75 15.67
N MET A 39 18.43 -14.47 16.04
CA MET A 39 18.10 -13.34 15.17
C MET A 39 19.36 -12.70 14.58
N THR A 40 20.52 -13.31 14.80
CA THR A 40 21.80 -12.77 14.35
C THR A 40 22.05 -13.20 12.89
N PRO A 41 22.29 -12.27 11.97
CA PRO A 41 22.64 -12.62 10.61
C PRO A 41 24.02 -13.29 10.52
N PRO A 42 24.25 -14.14 9.51
CA PRO A 42 25.55 -14.77 9.28
C PRO A 42 26.65 -13.74 9.03
N ARG A 43 27.89 -14.05 9.44
CA ARG A 43 29.06 -13.17 9.25
C ARG A 43 30.10 -13.86 8.36
N LEU A 44 30.67 -13.08 7.43
CA LEU A 44 31.80 -13.53 6.65
C LEU A 44 33.03 -13.66 7.54
N ILE A 45 33.63 -14.84 7.57
CA ILE A 45 34.92 -15.10 8.29
C ILE A 45 36.09 -14.97 7.35
N LYS A 46 35.97 -15.49 6.13
CA LYS A 46 37.07 -15.58 5.16
C LYS A 46 36.52 -15.58 3.75
N SER A 47 37.23 -14.93 2.85
CA SER A 47 37.03 -15.06 1.41
C SER A 47 38.33 -15.45 0.70
N ASP A 48 38.18 -16.12 -0.44
CA ASP A 48 39.30 -16.48 -1.32
C ASP A 48 38.87 -16.24 -2.78
N PRO A 49 39.42 -15.21 -3.45
CA PRO A 49 40.36 -14.21 -2.91
C PRO A 49 39.75 -13.32 -1.84
N ASN A 50 40.57 -12.48 -1.19
CA ASN A 50 40.08 -11.51 -0.24
C ASN A 50 39.20 -10.46 -0.92
N ASN A 51 38.21 -9.94 -0.18
CA ASN A 51 37.44 -8.78 -0.65
C ASN A 51 38.37 -7.60 -0.89
N GLY A 52 38.24 -6.92 -2.01
CA GLY A 52 39.13 -5.84 -2.40
C GLY A 52 40.39 -6.29 -3.15
N THR A 53 40.48 -7.53 -3.61
CA THR A 53 41.64 -8.05 -4.38
C THR A 53 41.72 -7.35 -5.74
N THR A 54 42.95 -6.93 -6.10
CA THR A 54 43.31 -6.42 -7.44
C THR A 54 44.03 -7.52 -8.24
N HIS A 55 44.21 -7.29 -9.57
CA HIS A 55 44.83 -8.26 -10.49
C HIS A 55 44.20 -9.66 -10.47
N PHE A 56 42.89 -9.73 -10.22
CA PHE A 56 42.19 -11.00 -10.18
C PHE A 56 42.12 -11.62 -11.59
N SER A 57 42.65 -12.82 -11.72
CA SER A 57 42.67 -13.60 -12.95
C SER A 57 41.94 -14.94 -12.81
N GLY A 58 41.39 -15.21 -11.62
CA GLY A 58 40.69 -16.46 -11.32
C GLY A 58 39.28 -16.50 -11.90
N LYS A 59 38.70 -17.70 -11.92
CA LYS A 59 37.28 -17.91 -12.30
C LYS A 59 36.39 -18.26 -11.11
N LYS A 60 36.96 -18.27 -9.89
CA LYS A 60 36.23 -18.76 -8.71
C LYS A 60 36.49 -17.89 -7.51
N ILE A 61 35.39 -17.58 -6.78
CA ILE A 61 35.45 -16.90 -5.50
C ILE A 61 34.78 -17.80 -4.46
N LYS A 62 35.39 -17.95 -3.29
CA LYS A 62 34.84 -18.72 -2.18
C LYS A 62 34.66 -17.83 -0.97
N LEU A 63 33.43 -17.76 -0.44
CA LEU A 63 33.07 -17.04 0.79
C LEU A 63 32.81 -18.05 1.90
N THR A 64 33.35 -17.86 3.10
CA THR A 64 33.17 -18.75 4.26
C THR A 64 32.59 -17.95 5.44
N PHE A 65 31.56 -18.48 6.05
CA PHE A 65 30.77 -17.83 7.11
C PHE A 65 30.93 -18.53 8.46
N ASN A 66 30.52 -17.86 9.54
CA ASN A 66 30.53 -18.40 10.91
C ASN A 66 29.56 -19.58 11.08
N GLU A 67 28.50 -19.63 10.29
CA GLU A 67 27.41 -20.60 10.35
C GLU A 67 27.03 -21.14 8.98
N ASN A 68 26.10 -22.10 8.95
CA ASN A 68 25.59 -22.64 7.70
C ASN A 68 24.70 -21.64 7.00
N VAL A 69 24.97 -21.41 5.72
CA VAL A 69 24.27 -20.39 4.91
C VAL A 69 23.71 -21.00 3.63
N LYS A 70 22.67 -20.39 3.12
CA LYS A 70 22.13 -20.62 1.78
C LYS A 70 21.97 -19.31 1.03
N VAL A 71 21.94 -19.35 -0.29
CA VAL A 71 21.60 -18.21 -1.13
C VAL A 71 20.18 -18.40 -1.64
N GLU A 72 19.29 -17.53 -1.24
CA GLU A 72 17.90 -17.55 -1.67
C GLU A 72 17.73 -16.73 -2.95
N LYS A 73 16.99 -17.30 -3.93
CA LYS A 73 16.62 -16.60 -5.16
C LYS A 73 17.80 -15.89 -5.83
N SER A 74 18.91 -16.59 -6.01
CA SER A 74 20.15 -16.01 -6.53
C SER A 74 19.97 -15.21 -7.83
N ASN A 75 19.09 -15.65 -8.73
CA ASN A 75 18.81 -14.98 -10.00
C ASN A 75 18.04 -13.66 -9.85
N GLU A 76 17.33 -13.47 -8.71
CA GLU A 76 16.53 -12.28 -8.46
C GLU A 76 17.23 -11.27 -7.54
N LYS A 77 18.10 -11.79 -6.63
CA LYS A 77 18.65 -11.00 -5.53
C LYS A 77 20.16 -10.75 -5.64
N VAL A 78 20.90 -11.55 -6.40
CA VAL A 78 22.34 -11.35 -6.54
C VAL A 78 22.65 -10.62 -7.83
N ILE A 79 23.29 -9.46 -7.70
CA ILE A 79 23.57 -8.56 -8.80
C ILE A 79 25.07 -8.59 -9.11
N PHE A 80 25.41 -8.92 -10.33
CA PHE A 80 26.77 -8.85 -10.84
C PHE A 80 26.97 -7.56 -11.64
N ALA A 81 27.91 -6.74 -11.26
CA ALA A 81 28.20 -5.48 -11.95
C ALA A 81 29.70 -5.35 -12.25
N PRO A 82 30.08 -5.08 -13.52
CA PRO A 82 29.19 -4.93 -14.69
C PRO A 82 28.48 -6.25 -15.05
N PRO A 83 27.33 -6.19 -15.75
CA PRO A 83 26.60 -7.36 -16.17
C PRO A 83 27.46 -8.32 -16.99
N GLN A 84 27.26 -9.61 -16.82
CA GLN A 84 27.93 -10.68 -17.57
C GLN A 84 27.00 -11.20 -18.65
N ASN A 85 27.56 -11.69 -19.78
CA ASN A 85 26.74 -12.35 -20.79
C ASN A 85 26.11 -13.64 -20.27
N THR A 86 26.86 -14.38 -19.48
CA THR A 86 26.38 -15.56 -18.75
C THR A 86 26.44 -15.30 -17.27
N ASN A 87 25.31 -15.40 -16.57
CA ASN A 87 25.28 -15.20 -15.12
C ASN A 87 26.21 -16.20 -14.41
N PRO A 88 27.10 -15.71 -13.51
CA PRO A 88 27.96 -16.58 -12.74
C PRO A 88 27.16 -17.59 -11.91
N ARG A 89 27.66 -18.84 -11.84
CA ARG A 89 27.00 -19.87 -11.03
C ARG A 89 27.32 -19.70 -9.56
N ILE A 90 26.30 -19.70 -8.76
CA ILE A 90 26.39 -19.66 -7.30
C ILE A 90 26.14 -21.06 -6.75
N LEU A 91 27.13 -21.66 -6.12
CA LEU A 91 27.02 -22.95 -5.45
C LEU A 91 26.90 -22.69 -3.94
N SER A 92 25.73 -22.85 -3.41
CA SER A 92 25.46 -22.86 -1.97
C SER A 92 24.88 -24.22 -1.59
N GLY A 93 25.53 -24.89 -0.67
CA GLY A 93 25.04 -26.15 -0.11
C GLY A 93 24.46 -25.93 1.29
N THR A 94 24.39 -26.99 2.09
CA THR A 94 24.04 -26.94 3.52
C THR A 94 25.22 -26.60 4.43
N GLY A 95 26.29 -26.03 3.87
CA GLY A 95 27.56 -25.76 4.56
C GLY A 95 27.79 -24.28 4.84
N LYS A 96 28.90 -23.98 5.44
CA LYS A 96 29.35 -22.63 5.81
C LYS A 96 29.96 -21.85 4.64
N SER A 97 29.89 -22.31 3.42
CA SER A 97 30.56 -21.64 2.30
C SER A 97 29.71 -21.53 1.06
N ILE A 98 29.86 -20.39 0.39
CA ILE A 98 29.26 -20.06 -0.91
C ILE A 98 30.42 -19.99 -1.91
N THR A 99 30.24 -20.58 -3.09
CA THR A 99 31.22 -20.52 -4.16
C THR A 99 30.57 -19.91 -5.41
N ILE A 100 31.21 -18.89 -5.95
CA ILE A 100 30.82 -18.21 -7.18
C ILE A 100 31.78 -18.61 -8.28
N ILE A 101 31.26 -18.99 -9.45
CA ILE A 101 32.05 -19.44 -10.60
C ILE A 101 31.64 -18.60 -11.81
N PHE A 102 32.62 -17.88 -12.37
CA PHE A 102 32.48 -17.11 -13.60
C PHE A 102 32.63 -18.04 -14.82
N GLU A 103 31.63 -18.07 -15.67
CA GLU A 103 31.68 -18.84 -16.93
C GLU A 103 32.43 -18.03 -18.01
N ASP A 104 32.13 -16.72 -18.08
CA ASP A 104 32.73 -15.80 -19.05
C ASP A 104 34.14 -15.36 -18.64
N SER A 105 34.90 -14.89 -19.63
CA SER A 105 36.16 -14.21 -19.38
C SER A 105 35.89 -12.80 -18.86
N LEU A 106 36.52 -12.43 -17.76
CA LEU A 106 36.40 -11.10 -17.18
C LEU A 106 37.14 -10.07 -18.05
N HIS A 107 36.54 -8.88 -18.20
CA HIS A 107 37.20 -7.77 -18.90
C HIS A 107 38.45 -7.33 -18.15
N SER A 108 39.48 -6.97 -18.88
CA SER A 108 40.70 -6.42 -18.29
C SER A 108 40.49 -5.04 -17.70
N ASN A 109 41.27 -4.69 -16.68
CA ASN A 109 41.26 -3.37 -16.03
C ASN A 109 39.86 -2.88 -15.60
N THR A 110 39.07 -3.81 -15.00
CA THR A 110 37.68 -3.59 -14.65
C THR A 110 37.43 -3.96 -13.21
N THR A 111 36.76 -3.09 -12.47
CA THR A 111 36.23 -3.38 -11.13
C THR A 111 34.94 -4.15 -11.24
N TYR A 112 34.81 -5.24 -10.53
CA TYR A 112 33.63 -6.07 -10.42
C TYR A 112 33.05 -6.01 -9.02
N THR A 113 31.75 -5.98 -8.92
CA THR A 113 31.02 -6.10 -7.66
C THR A 113 29.97 -7.21 -7.74
N ILE A 114 29.82 -7.93 -6.65
CA ILE A 114 28.76 -8.91 -6.44
C ILE A 114 27.96 -8.40 -5.24
N ASP A 115 26.81 -7.85 -5.51
CA ASP A 115 25.88 -7.40 -4.46
C ASP A 115 24.90 -8.53 -4.16
N PHE A 116 24.97 -9.04 -2.94
CA PHE A 116 24.09 -10.12 -2.49
C PHE A 116 22.76 -9.59 -1.93
N THR A 117 22.61 -8.29 -1.79
CA THR A 117 21.42 -7.65 -1.21
C THR A 117 21.02 -8.29 0.14
N ASP A 118 19.96 -9.11 0.14
CA ASP A 118 19.46 -9.91 1.27
C ASP A 118 19.41 -11.43 0.92
N ALA A 119 20.18 -11.85 -0.10
CA ALA A 119 20.14 -13.22 -0.61
C ALA A 119 20.81 -14.24 0.31
N ILE A 120 21.87 -13.83 1.02
CA ILE A 120 22.60 -14.72 1.93
C ILE A 120 21.84 -14.77 3.24
N VAL A 121 21.33 -15.94 3.58
CA VAL A 121 20.60 -16.15 4.83
C VAL A 121 21.20 -17.34 5.58
N ASP A 122 21.08 -17.36 6.91
CA ASP A 122 21.39 -18.56 7.66
C ASP A 122 20.44 -19.72 7.28
N LEU A 123 20.90 -20.95 7.46
CA LEU A 123 20.14 -22.12 7.03
C LEU A 123 18.96 -22.45 7.93
N ASN A 124 19.03 -22.13 9.24
CA ASN A 124 18.07 -22.55 10.25
C ASN A 124 16.91 -21.56 10.37
N GLU A 125 17.20 -20.32 10.75
CA GLU A 125 16.22 -19.27 11.00
C GLU A 125 15.94 -18.42 9.77
N GLY A 126 16.89 -18.36 8.82
CA GLY A 126 16.82 -17.60 7.58
C GLY A 126 16.98 -16.09 7.79
N ASN A 127 17.82 -15.68 8.76
CA ASN A 127 18.18 -14.28 8.96
C ASN A 127 19.06 -13.80 7.81
N PRO A 128 18.70 -12.69 7.12
CA PRO A 128 19.48 -12.22 5.99
C PRO A 128 20.72 -11.44 6.43
N LEU A 129 21.83 -11.66 5.72
CA LEU A 129 22.97 -10.75 5.72
C LEU A 129 22.67 -9.62 4.73
N GLU A 130 22.18 -8.50 5.21
CA GLU A 130 21.78 -7.35 4.38
C GLU A 130 23.00 -6.52 3.91
N GLY A 131 22.96 -6.07 2.64
CA GLY A 131 23.90 -5.09 2.09
C GLY A 131 25.32 -5.61 1.90
N PHE A 132 25.54 -6.94 1.85
CA PHE A 132 26.87 -7.47 1.64
C PHE A 132 27.27 -7.38 0.16
N VAL A 133 28.31 -6.60 -0.10
CA VAL A 133 28.91 -6.42 -1.42
C VAL A 133 30.33 -6.97 -1.41
N PHE A 134 30.66 -7.86 -2.36
CA PHE A 134 32.00 -8.34 -2.62
C PHE A 134 32.56 -7.64 -3.85
N ALA A 135 33.72 -6.97 -3.71
CA ALA A 135 34.34 -6.24 -4.78
C ALA A 135 35.74 -6.79 -5.10
N PHE A 136 36.11 -6.77 -6.37
CA PHE A 136 37.47 -7.12 -6.83
C PHE A 136 37.76 -6.41 -8.16
N SER A 137 39.03 -6.32 -8.55
CA SER A 137 39.45 -5.76 -9.83
C SER A 137 40.36 -6.67 -10.60
N THR A 138 40.19 -6.72 -11.91
CA THR A 138 41.16 -7.37 -12.83
C THR A 138 42.35 -6.46 -13.13
N GLY A 139 42.27 -5.16 -12.80
CA GLY A 139 43.30 -4.15 -12.93
C GLY A 139 44.07 -3.89 -11.65
N GLU A 140 44.87 -2.83 -11.65
CA GLU A 140 45.71 -2.41 -10.52
C GLU A 140 44.93 -1.75 -9.38
N LYS A 141 43.76 -1.19 -9.67
CA LYS A 141 42.95 -0.40 -8.73
C LYS A 141 41.53 -0.92 -8.69
N ILE A 142 40.86 -0.71 -7.55
CA ILE A 142 39.43 -0.78 -7.42
C ILE A 142 38.91 0.65 -7.57
N ASP A 143 37.89 0.81 -8.39
CA ASP A 143 37.20 2.10 -8.51
C ASP A 143 36.51 2.43 -7.17
N SER A 144 36.66 3.68 -6.71
CA SER A 144 36.19 4.12 -5.39
C SER A 144 35.13 5.22 -5.44
N MET A 145 34.87 5.78 -6.63
CA MET A 145 33.89 6.85 -6.76
C MET A 145 32.47 6.37 -6.49
N GLU A 146 31.61 7.31 -6.07
CA GLU A 146 30.23 7.02 -5.75
C GLU A 146 29.27 8.10 -6.25
N ILE A 147 27.97 7.74 -6.36
CA ILE A 147 26.87 8.65 -6.60
C ILE A 147 25.86 8.44 -5.49
N ARG A 148 25.42 9.52 -4.84
CA ARG A 148 24.44 9.53 -3.76
C ARG A 148 23.21 10.32 -4.14
N GLY A 149 22.09 9.97 -3.51
CA GLY A 149 20.88 10.73 -3.72
C GLY A 149 19.68 10.15 -2.97
N GLN A 150 18.51 10.61 -3.35
CA GLN A 150 17.25 10.19 -2.78
C GLN A 150 16.20 9.98 -3.88
N VAL A 151 15.34 9.00 -3.71
CA VAL A 151 14.19 8.73 -4.58
C VAL A 151 12.90 9.02 -3.83
N LEU A 152 12.11 9.95 -4.37
CA LEU A 152 10.80 10.31 -3.85
C LEU A 152 9.72 10.04 -4.89
N ASP A 153 8.51 9.76 -4.44
CA ASP A 153 7.34 9.77 -5.32
C ASP A 153 7.15 11.16 -5.94
N ALA A 154 6.94 11.20 -7.25
CA ALA A 154 6.88 12.46 -7.98
C ALA A 154 5.70 13.35 -7.60
N ARG A 155 4.56 12.78 -7.20
CA ARG A 155 3.34 13.51 -6.86
C ARG A 155 3.18 13.74 -5.36
N GLY A 156 3.51 12.73 -4.55
CA GLY A 156 3.26 12.74 -3.10
C GLY A 156 4.50 13.02 -2.25
N LEU A 157 5.67 13.12 -2.85
CA LEU A 157 6.97 13.42 -2.23
C LEU A 157 7.29 12.52 -1.01
N TYR A 158 6.78 11.30 -0.98
CA TYR A 158 7.16 10.31 0.03
C TYR A 158 8.33 9.46 -0.48
N PRO A 159 9.20 8.99 0.42
CA PRO A 159 10.34 8.18 0.02
C PRO A 159 9.91 6.84 -0.57
N ILE A 160 10.62 6.39 -1.60
CA ILE A 160 10.40 5.10 -2.25
C ILE A 160 11.49 4.13 -1.79
N PRO A 161 11.18 3.18 -0.89
CA PRO A 161 12.16 2.22 -0.40
C PRO A 161 12.30 1.01 -1.34
N ASN A 162 13.48 0.36 -1.26
CA ASN A 162 13.72 -0.98 -1.80
C ASN A 162 13.58 -1.13 -3.32
N ILE A 163 13.78 -0.05 -4.09
CA ILE A 163 13.90 -0.12 -5.55
C ILE A 163 15.35 -0.03 -5.99
N PHE A 164 15.64 -0.48 -7.19
CA PHE A 164 16.96 -0.33 -7.79
C PHE A 164 17.21 1.11 -8.20
N VAL A 165 18.42 1.58 -7.94
CA VAL A 165 18.96 2.78 -8.56
C VAL A 165 20.21 2.38 -9.31
N GLY A 166 20.29 2.68 -10.59
CA GLY A 166 21.36 2.21 -11.44
C GLY A 166 21.89 3.29 -12.37
N VAL A 167 23.08 3.02 -12.89
CA VAL A 167 23.76 3.94 -13.81
C VAL A 167 24.15 3.25 -15.10
N HIS A 168 24.11 4.03 -16.18
CA HIS A 168 24.80 3.78 -17.44
C HIS A 168 25.83 4.87 -17.67
N LYS A 169 26.91 4.54 -18.40
CA LYS A 169 27.80 5.60 -18.92
C LYS A 169 26.97 6.52 -19.84
N GLU A 170 27.41 7.78 -19.94
CA GLU A 170 26.80 8.71 -20.88
C GLU A 170 26.74 8.10 -22.28
N GLY A 171 25.55 8.11 -22.90
CA GLY A 171 25.29 7.41 -24.17
C GLY A 171 23.85 7.55 -24.62
N ALA A 172 23.38 6.66 -25.48
CA ALA A 172 22.04 6.70 -26.02
C ALA A 172 20.95 6.44 -24.96
N ASP A 173 19.82 7.13 -25.09
CA ASP A 173 18.65 6.95 -24.20
C ASP A 173 18.09 5.52 -24.22
N SER A 174 18.30 4.78 -25.31
CA SER A 174 17.87 3.39 -25.41
C SER A 174 18.52 2.44 -24.40
N LEU A 175 19.66 2.79 -23.81
CA LEU A 175 20.41 1.93 -22.87
C LEU A 175 19.54 1.50 -21.69
N PHE A 176 18.77 2.40 -21.11
CA PHE A 176 17.87 2.09 -20.00
C PHE A 176 16.83 1.01 -20.33
N ARG A 177 16.43 0.90 -21.62
CA ARG A 177 15.45 -0.10 -22.07
C ARG A 177 16.08 -1.40 -22.57
N THR A 178 17.34 -1.36 -22.97
CA THR A 178 17.96 -2.48 -23.72
C THR A 178 19.07 -3.18 -23.00
N GLN A 179 19.62 -2.59 -21.95
CA GLN A 179 20.76 -3.13 -21.22
C GLN A 179 20.54 -3.05 -19.72
N ALA A 180 21.00 -4.07 -19.01
CA ALA A 180 21.09 -4.04 -17.55
C ALA A 180 22.06 -2.95 -17.08
N PHE A 181 21.81 -2.39 -15.90
CA PHE A 181 22.64 -1.34 -15.32
C PHE A 181 24.11 -1.73 -15.20
N LEU A 182 24.99 -0.78 -15.48
CA LEU A 182 26.43 -0.96 -15.28
C LEU A 182 26.79 -1.12 -13.79
N ARG A 183 26.14 -0.35 -12.92
CA ARG A 183 26.23 -0.43 -11.45
C ARG A 183 24.85 -0.13 -10.86
N THR A 184 24.59 -0.72 -9.72
CA THR A 184 23.33 -0.53 -9.00
C THR A 184 23.58 -0.30 -7.52
N GLY A 185 22.62 0.38 -6.91
CA GLY A 185 22.36 0.43 -5.48
C GLY A 185 20.87 0.19 -5.23
N ARG A 186 20.48 0.11 -3.97
CA ARG A 186 19.06 0.05 -3.58
C ARG A 186 18.71 1.22 -2.67
N THR A 187 17.47 1.68 -2.77
CA THR A 187 16.96 2.71 -1.87
C THR A 187 16.69 2.13 -0.48
N MET A 188 17.06 2.89 0.54
CA MET A 188 16.78 2.62 1.96
C MET A 188 15.34 3.01 2.32
N SER A 189 14.95 2.86 3.59
CA SER A 189 13.61 3.17 4.09
C SER A 189 13.21 4.65 3.91
N ASP A 190 14.17 5.54 3.93
CA ASP A 190 14.02 6.99 3.71
C ASP A 190 14.19 7.40 2.22
N GLY A 191 14.27 6.41 1.31
CA GLY A 191 14.47 6.63 -0.12
C GLY A 191 15.91 7.00 -0.50
N SER A 192 16.84 7.11 0.44
CA SER A 192 18.24 7.40 0.15
C SER A 192 18.93 6.22 -0.51
N PHE A 193 19.92 6.48 -1.35
CA PHE A 193 20.75 5.47 -2.02
C PHE A 193 22.19 5.90 -2.17
N VAL A 194 23.07 4.91 -2.31
CA VAL A 194 24.48 5.09 -2.67
C VAL A 194 24.85 4.03 -3.71
N ILE A 195 25.43 4.46 -4.83
CA ILE A 195 26.03 3.60 -5.84
C ILE A 195 27.54 3.74 -5.74
N THR A 196 28.22 2.68 -5.33
CA THR A 196 29.66 2.66 -5.07
C THR A 196 30.45 1.98 -6.19
N HIS A 197 31.79 2.03 -6.09
CA HIS A 197 32.72 1.35 -7.02
C HIS A 197 32.57 1.84 -8.46
N LEU A 198 32.33 3.13 -8.65
CA LEU A 198 32.31 3.77 -9.96
C LEU A 198 33.69 4.24 -10.36
N ALA A 199 34.03 4.10 -11.65
CA ALA A 199 35.17 4.77 -12.23
C ALA A 199 34.93 6.28 -12.32
N PRO A 200 35.95 7.15 -12.33
CA PRO A 200 35.76 8.57 -12.59
C PRO A 200 35.03 8.81 -13.92
N GLY A 201 34.07 9.71 -13.93
CA GLY A 201 33.33 10.06 -15.14
C GLY A 201 31.88 10.44 -14.91
N LYS A 202 31.18 10.69 -16.02
CA LYS A 202 29.76 11.06 -16.04
C LYS A 202 28.90 9.87 -16.34
N TYR A 203 27.75 9.82 -15.66
CA TYR A 203 26.78 8.72 -15.72
C TYR A 203 25.37 9.23 -15.86
N ARG A 204 24.55 8.52 -16.63
CA ARG A 204 23.09 8.67 -16.61
C ARG A 204 22.54 7.88 -15.42
N LEU A 205 21.75 8.55 -14.60
CA LEU A 205 21.20 8.01 -13.35
C LEU A 205 19.71 7.70 -13.48
N PHE A 206 19.33 6.51 -13.03
CA PHE A 206 17.97 5.98 -13.14
C PHE A 206 17.55 5.30 -11.84
N ALA A 207 16.25 5.31 -11.55
CA ALA A 207 15.64 4.41 -10.57
C ALA A 207 14.62 3.50 -11.29
N LEU A 208 14.47 2.28 -10.82
CA LEU A 208 13.63 1.25 -11.45
C LEU A 208 13.01 0.33 -10.40
N ASN A 209 11.71 0.17 -10.44
CA ASN A 209 11.02 -0.91 -9.77
C ASN A 209 10.91 -2.10 -10.72
N ASP A 210 11.99 -2.86 -10.81
CA ASP A 210 12.17 -3.99 -11.71
C ASP A 210 11.24 -5.16 -11.33
N LEU A 211 10.23 -5.42 -12.11
CA LEU A 211 9.21 -6.43 -11.86
C LEU A 211 9.56 -7.79 -12.47
N ASP A 212 10.32 -7.81 -13.56
CA ASP A 212 10.69 -9.01 -14.30
C ASP A 212 12.15 -9.45 -14.10
N HIS A 213 12.89 -8.72 -13.26
CA HIS A 213 14.31 -8.97 -12.95
C HIS A 213 15.23 -8.87 -14.16
N SER A 214 14.89 -8.01 -15.11
CA SER A 214 15.72 -7.73 -16.29
C SER A 214 16.82 -6.70 -16.04
N PHE A 215 16.74 -5.95 -14.93
CA PHE A 215 17.59 -4.80 -14.58
C PHE A 215 17.61 -3.72 -15.67
N SER A 216 16.54 -3.64 -16.46
CA SER A 216 16.31 -2.66 -17.51
C SER A 216 14.84 -2.29 -17.56
N TYR A 217 14.50 -1.08 -18.02
CA TYR A 217 13.10 -0.66 -18.15
C TYR A 217 12.44 -1.36 -19.34
N SER A 218 11.91 -2.54 -19.10
CA SER A 218 11.37 -3.46 -20.12
C SER A 218 9.89 -3.21 -20.41
N GLN A 219 9.12 -2.75 -19.42
CA GLN A 219 7.67 -2.61 -19.50
C GLN A 219 7.17 -1.38 -18.75
N ARG A 220 6.09 -0.78 -19.24
CA ARG A 220 5.51 0.46 -18.68
C ARG A 220 4.90 0.30 -17.28
N SER A 221 4.59 -0.93 -16.88
CA SER A 221 4.14 -1.24 -15.52
C SER A 221 5.22 -1.09 -14.46
N GLU A 222 6.48 -1.03 -14.88
CA GLU A 222 7.61 -0.74 -14.00
C GLU A 222 7.65 0.74 -13.70
N GLY A 223 7.70 1.07 -12.42
CA GLY A 223 7.90 2.45 -12.02
C GLY A 223 9.36 2.84 -12.22
N PHE A 224 9.58 4.08 -12.61
CA PHE A 224 10.89 4.58 -12.97
C PHE A 224 11.11 6.02 -12.50
N ALA A 225 12.38 6.41 -12.45
CA ALA A 225 12.81 7.81 -12.40
C ALA A 225 14.11 7.97 -13.18
N PHE A 226 14.38 9.17 -13.69
CA PHE A 226 15.63 9.48 -14.37
C PHE A 226 15.98 10.95 -14.25
N LEU A 227 17.27 11.27 -14.40
CA LEU A 227 17.72 12.63 -14.58
C LEU A 227 17.98 12.89 -16.07
N SER A 228 17.57 14.05 -16.56
CA SER A 228 17.81 14.46 -17.95
C SER A 228 19.28 14.69 -18.23
N GLU A 229 20.03 15.15 -17.22
CA GLU A 229 21.46 15.42 -17.30
C GLU A 229 22.27 14.29 -16.72
N ALA A 230 23.48 14.08 -17.24
CA ALA A 230 24.43 13.14 -16.67
C ALA A 230 25.04 13.71 -15.39
N VAL A 231 25.23 12.85 -14.40
CA VAL A 231 25.80 13.17 -13.09
C VAL A 231 27.25 12.72 -13.01
N GLU A 232 28.09 13.42 -12.31
CA GLU A 232 29.49 13.07 -12.10
C GLU A 232 29.66 12.24 -10.83
N ALA A 233 30.44 11.15 -10.92
CA ALA A 233 30.78 10.36 -9.76
C ALA A 233 31.82 11.12 -8.89
N VAL A 234 31.59 11.13 -7.57
CA VAL A 234 32.41 11.85 -6.59
C VAL A 234 33.25 10.91 -5.72
N ASP A 235 34.35 11.42 -5.19
CA ASP A 235 35.18 10.67 -4.24
C ASP A 235 34.50 10.65 -2.86
N PRO A 236 34.27 9.48 -2.24
CA PRO A 236 33.71 9.36 -0.91
C PRO A 236 34.60 9.87 0.21
N SER A 237 35.88 10.17 -0.07
CA SER A 237 36.80 10.70 0.93
C SER A 237 36.28 12.01 1.52
N PRO A 238 36.36 12.21 2.85
CA PRO A 238 35.96 13.49 3.43
C PRO A 238 36.85 14.56 2.83
N GLN A 239 36.25 15.54 2.15
CA GLN A 239 36.97 16.77 1.79
C GLN A 239 37.40 17.36 3.12
N GLU A 240 38.73 17.48 3.33
CA GLU A 240 39.28 18.30 4.39
C GLU A 240 38.71 19.71 4.17
N GLU A 241 37.74 20.09 5.01
CA GLU A 241 37.33 21.49 5.10
C GLU A 241 38.59 22.27 5.41
N THR A 242 39.07 23.04 4.45
CA THR A 242 40.10 24.05 4.70
C THR A 242 39.60 24.90 5.85
N PRO A 243 40.31 24.94 7.00
CA PRO A 243 39.86 25.71 8.15
C PRO A 243 39.75 27.17 7.73
N ILE A 244 38.57 27.75 7.77
CA ILE A 244 38.39 29.19 7.73
C ILE A 244 39.20 29.73 8.92
N PRO A 245 40.19 30.61 8.74
CA PRO A 245 40.97 31.12 9.85
C PRO A 245 40.08 32.00 10.73
N PHE A 246 39.53 31.42 11.78
CA PHE A 246 38.97 32.19 12.88
C PHE A 246 40.11 32.84 13.66
N ALA A 247 40.06 34.15 13.74
CA ALA A 247 40.95 34.97 14.52
C ALA A 247 41.11 34.42 15.94
N ALA A 248 42.37 34.27 16.33
CA ALA A 248 42.78 33.84 17.65
C ALA A 248 42.26 34.77 18.73
N ASP A 249 41.62 34.19 19.75
CA ASP A 249 41.75 34.76 21.10
C ASP A 249 41.98 33.66 22.14
N SER A 250 43.06 33.86 22.76
CA SER A 250 43.84 33.20 23.80
C SER A 250 43.14 32.38 24.87
N ALA A 251 43.77 31.29 25.18
CA ALA A 251 44.31 30.86 26.51
C ALA A 251 43.89 29.48 27.01
N LYS A 252 44.79 28.64 27.09
CA LYS A 252 45.45 27.88 28.17
C LYS A 252 45.58 26.39 27.93
N LYS A 253 46.85 26.02 27.99
CA LYS A 253 47.47 24.69 28.13
C LYS A 253 46.74 23.77 29.11
N ASP A 254 46.71 22.45 28.79
CA ASP A 254 47.56 21.43 29.46
C ASP A 254 47.53 20.10 28.70
N SER A 255 48.66 19.69 28.34
CA SER A 255 49.48 18.47 28.36
C SER A 255 48.79 17.14 28.71
N LEU A 256 48.88 16.07 27.89
CA LEU A 256 49.91 15.02 27.97
C LEU A 256 49.47 13.74 27.18
N ASN A 257 50.42 13.30 26.34
CA ASN A 257 50.71 11.91 25.96
C ASN A 257 49.61 10.83 25.80
N ALA A 258 49.43 10.34 24.57
CA ALA A 258 49.14 8.96 24.32
C ALA A 258 49.79 8.51 22.99
N THR A 259 50.57 7.49 23.11
CA THR A 259 51.30 6.71 22.11
C THR A 259 50.35 6.06 21.11
N PRO A 260 50.70 5.86 19.82
CA PRO A 260 49.82 5.19 18.87
C PRO A 260 49.83 3.68 19.10
N GLN A 261 48.70 3.12 19.50
CA GLN A 261 48.48 1.69 19.47
C GLN A 261 47.85 1.29 18.15
N SER A 262 48.38 0.20 17.59
CA SER A 262 47.95 -0.49 16.39
C SER A 262 46.44 -0.64 16.27
N ALA A 263 45.89 -0.21 15.12
CA ALA A 263 44.51 -0.40 14.76
C ALA A 263 44.22 -1.91 14.55
N ASP A 264 43.50 -2.48 15.46
CA ASP A 264 42.91 -3.80 15.38
C ASP A 264 41.69 -3.78 14.50
N PHE A 265 41.70 -4.44 13.36
CA PHE A 265 40.66 -4.50 12.33
C PHE A 265 39.48 -5.40 12.72
N SER A 266 39.15 -5.54 14.00
CA SER A 266 38.10 -6.47 14.47
C SER A 266 36.71 -5.86 14.70
N ASP A 267 36.45 -4.59 14.34
CA ASP A 267 35.18 -3.92 14.69
C ASP A 267 34.38 -3.39 13.50
N PHE A 268 34.20 -4.24 12.47
CA PHE A 268 33.20 -4.00 11.42
C PHE A 268 32.00 -4.94 11.56
N SER A 269 31.48 -5.12 12.76
CA SER A 269 30.28 -5.90 12.99
C SER A 269 29.27 -5.14 13.84
N GLY A 270 28.23 -4.64 13.20
CA GLY A 270 27.00 -4.25 13.88
C GLY A 270 26.86 -2.78 14.24
N GLN A 271 27.45 -1.85 13.48
CA GLN A 271 26.94 -0.49 13.49
C GLN A 271 25.65 -0.46 12.66
N LYS A 272 24.59 -0.02 13.32
CA LYS A 272 23.29 0.24 12.74
C LYS A 272 23.46 1.01 11.44
N ALA A 273 22.76 0.63 10.38
CA ALA A 273 22.69 1.37 9.11
C ALA A 273 22.31 2.86 9.28
N ASP A 274 21.78 3.22 10.45
CA ASP A 274 21.43 4.59 10.84
C ASP A 274 22.61 5.53 11.09
N SER A 275 23.87 5.03 11.18
CA SER A 275 25.01 5.89 11.52
C SER A 275 25.85 6.34 10.32
N ILE A 276 25.57 5.84 9.11
CA ILE A 276 26.32 6.28 7.90
C ILE A 276 25.78 7.60 7.36
N LEU A 277 24.55 8.00 7.69
CA LEU A 277 23.91 9.24 7.24
C LEU A 277 23.71 10.28 8.35
N GLY A 278 24.58 10.33 9.34
CA GLY A 278 24.60 11.37 10.37
C GLY A 278 24.99 12.77 9.89
N ARG A 279 24.94 13.04 8.59
CA ARG A 279 25.12 14.37 8.03
C ARG A 279 23.79 14.89 7.48
N ASN A 280 23.34 16.00 8.04
CA ASN A 280 22.23 16.84 7.54
C ASN A 280 22.55 17.49 6.18
N GLU A 281 23.16 16.77 5.25
CA GLU A 281 23.46 17.26 3.91
C GLU A 281 22.31 16.97 2.97
N LYS A 282 22.02 17.94 2.08
CA LYS A 282 21.06 17.75 1.00
C LYS A 282 21.49 16.52 0.20
N PRO A 283 20.57 15.63 -0.21
CA PRO A 283 20.92 14.56 -1.14
C PRO A 283 21.50 15.22 -2.40
N ASP A 284 22.65 14.74 -2.88
CA ASP A 284 23.32 15.31 -4.04
C ASP A 284 22.43 15.24 -5.28
N HIS A 285 21.64 14.17 -5.39
CA HIS A 285 20.73 13.94 -6.51
C HIS A 285 19.33 13.53 -6.03
N LEU A 286 18.30 14.15 -6.60
CA LEU A 286 16.91 13.82 -6.33
C LEU A 286 16.27 13.22 -7.56
N LEU A 287 15.76 12.01 -7.43
CA LEU A 287 14.99 11.30 -8.45
C LEU A 287 13.51 11.31 -8.09
N LEU A 288 12.66 11.72 -9.03
CA LEU A 288 11.21 11.73 -8.88
C LEU A 288 10.61 10.50 -9.55
N TYR A 289 10.19 9.57 -8.73
CA TYR A 289 9.65 8.27 -9.15
C TYR A 289 8.20 8.37 -9.55
N SER A 290 7.87 7.77 -10.66
CA SER A 290 6.50 7.66 -11.17
C SER A 290 6.27 6.34 -11.89
N ILE A 291 5.00 6.03 -12.20
CA ILE A 291 4.61 4.86 -12.99
C ILE A 291 3.81 5.37 -14.19
N ASP A 292 4.34 5.15 -15.38
CA ASP A 292 3.69 5.50 -16.63
C ASP A 292 2.76 4.37 -17.09
N LEU A 293 1.66 4.16 -16.38
CA LEU A 293 0.65 3.20 -16.80
C LEU A 293 -0.25 3.82 -17.85
N PRO A 294 -0.31 3.25 -19.06
CA PRO A 294 -1.31 3.67 -20.04
C PRO A 294 -2.69 3.41 -19.46
N GLN A 295 -3.44 4.47 -19.26
CA GLN A 295 -4.80 4.39 -18.74
C GLN A 295 -5.78 3.98 -19.84
N LYS A 296 -5.49 2.86 -20.51
CA LYS A 296 -6.38 2.33 -21.53
C LYS A 296 -7.69 1.89 -20.91
N GLN A 297 -8.78 2.56 -21.34
CA GLN A 297 -10.12 2.20 -20.93
C GLN A 297 -10.57 0.94 -21.68
N PHE A 298 -11.13 -0.03 -20.95
CA PHE A 298 -11.82 -1.18 -21.53
C PHE A 298 -12.94 -1.66 -20.62
N LEU A 299 -13.93 -2.31 -21.20
CA LEU A 299 -15.03 -2.92 -20.48
C LEU A 299 -14.54 -4.21 -19.82
N GLN A 300 -14.45 -4.23 -18.48
CA GLN A 300 -14.01 -5.40 -17.70
C GLN A 300 -15.11 -6.44 -17.53
N LYS A 301 -16.32 -5.96 -17.27
CA LYS A 301 -17.45 -6.84 -16.96
C LYS A 301 -18.76 -6.23 -17.46
N SER A 302 -19.62 -7.08 -17.95
CA SER A 302 -21.02 -6.74 -18.24
C SER A 302 -21.92 -7.79 -17.62
N ALA A 303 -22.97 -7.37 -16.94
CA ALA A 303 -23.91 -8.27 -16.27
C ALA A 303 -25.33 -7.71 -16.35
N ARG A 304 -26.32 -8.63 -16.43
CA ARG A 304 -27.72 -8.29 -16.22
C ARG A 304 -28.13 -8.85 -14.87
N GLN A 305 -28.26 -7.98 -13.89
CA GLN A 305 -28.49 -8.34 -12.48
C GLN A 305 -29.90 -8.88 -12.25
N ASP A 306 -30.88 -8.26 -12.91
CA ASP A 306 -32.27 -8.68 -12.92
C ASP A 306 -32.92 -8.35 -14.27
N SER A 307 -34.25 -8.45 -14.36
CA SER A 307 -34.96 -8.12 -15.58
C SER A 307 -34.82 -6.67 -15.99
N THR A 308 -34.72 -5.75 -15.02
CA THR A 308 -34.79 -4.30 -15.22
C THR A 308 -33.43 -3.59 -15.17
N ARG A 309 -32.35 -4.26 -14.69
CA ARG A 309 -31.05 -3.65 -14.49
C ARG A 309 -29.95 -4.39 -15.24
N LEU A 310 -29.04 -3.61 -15.80
CA LEU A 310 -27.78 -4.11 -16.34
C LEU A 310 -26.65 -3.23 -15.82
N THR A 311 -25.48 -3.83 -15.59
CA THR A 311 -24.30 -3.16 -15.06
C THR A 311 -23.12 -3.37 -15.98
N LEU A 312 -22.41 -2.30 -16.24
CA LEU A 312 -21.15 -2.27 -17.00
C LEU A 312 -20.04 -1.80 -16.07
N THR A 313 -18.97 -2.57 -15.95
CA THR A 313 -17.80 -2.22 -15.11
C THR A 313 -16.60 -1.97 -16.01
N PHE A 314 -15.95 -0.84 -15.81
CA PHE A 314 -14.83 -0.36 -16.63
C PHE A 314 -13.51 -0.42 -15.87
N SER A 315 -12.40 -0.47 -16.60
CA SER A 315 -11.05 -0.56 -16.03
C SER A 315 -10.63 0.72 -15.31
N GLN A 316 -11.01 1.87 -15.85
CA GLN A 316 -10.64 3.19 -15.35
C GLN A 316 -11.89 4.03 -15.04
N PRO A 317 -11.80 5.06 -14.20
CA PRO A 317 -12.89 6.00 -13.99
C PRO A 317 -13.35 6.64 -15.31
N LEU A 318 -14.63 6.67 -15.51
CA LEU A 318 -15.24 7.26 -16.71
C LEU A 318 -15.28 8.78 -16.58
N GLU A 319 -14.72 9.49 -17.54
CA GLU A 319 -14.89 10.96 -17.64
C GLU A 319 -16.29 11.33 -18.12
N GLN A 320 -16.74 10.59 -19.13
CA GLN A 320 -18.09 10.72 -19.69
C GLN A 320 -18.77 9.34 -19.68
N LEU A 321 -20.09 9.35 -19.52
CA LEU A 321 -20.84 8.11 -19.60
C LEU A 321 -20.70 7.48 -20.99
N PRO A 322 -20.56 6.14 -21.09
CA PRO A 322 -20.57 5.45 -22.35
C PRO A 322 -21.94 5.58 -23.02
N LEU A 323 -21.92 5.73 -24.33
CA LEU A 323 -23.14 5.68 -25.12
C LEU A 323 -23.62 4.23 -25.20
N VAL A 324 -24.71 3.90 -24.52
CA VAL A 324 -25.28 2.56 -24.53
C VAL A 324 -26.66 2.58 -25.17
N ARG A 325 -26.88 1.68 -26.13
CA ARG A 325 -28.17 1.53 -26.80
C ARG A 325 -28.52 0.05 -27.02
N LEU A 326 -29.79 -0.25 -27.00
CA LEU A 326 -30.33 -1.54 -27.38
C LEU A 326 -30.35 -1.66 -28.91
N LEU A 327 -29.76 -2.70 -29.47
CA LEU A 327 -29.68 -2.88 -30.92
C LEU A 327 -31.06 -3.04 -31.59
N ASP A 328 -32.01 -3.65 -30.87
CA ASP A 328 -33.38 -3.88 -31.36
C ASP A 328 -34.32 -2.70 -31.06
N ALA A 329 -33.80 -1.58 -30.57
CA ALA A 329 -34.64 -0.43 -30.27
C ALA A 329 -34.52 0.67 -31.34
N PRO A 330 -35.61 1.39 -31.64
CA PRO A 330 -35.55 2.56 -32.50
C PRO A 330 -34.55 3.59 -31.97
N VAL A 331 -33.70 4.12 -32.83
CA VAL A 331 -32.63 5.07 -32.46
C VAL A 331 -33.20 6.35 -31.80
N GLU A 332 -34.42 6.71 -32.20
CA GLU A 332 -35.08 7.96 -31.75
C GLU A 332 -35.65 7.87 -30.33
N LYS A 333 -35.78 6.67 -29.76
CA LYS A 333 -36.41 6.47 -28.44
C LYS A 333 -35.46 6.82 -27.30
N LYS A 334 -35.50 8.08 -26.86
CA LYS A 334 -34.75 8.57 -25.69
C LYS A 334 -35.31 8.02 -24.37
N GLY A 335 -34.49 7.89 -23.34
CA GLY A 335 -34.92 7.52 -21.97
C GLY A 335 -35.20 6.02 -21.78
N LEU A 336 -34.80 5.16 -22.71
CA LEU A 336 -34.95 3.70 -22.61
C LEU A 336 -34.03 3.10 -21.54
N LEU A 337 -32.85 3.68 -21.38
CA LEU A 337 -31.83 3.31 -20.42
C LEU A 337 -31.49 4.53 -19.56
N LEU A 338 -31.70 4.44 -18.25
CA LEU A 338 -31.37 5.49 -17.30
C LEU A 338 -30.09 5.11 -16.57
N PRO A 339 -29.01 5.89 -16.68
CA PRO A 339 -27.73 5.58 -16.07
C PRO A 339 -27.70 5.96 -14.58
N HIS A 340 -27.00 5.13 -13.82
CA HIS A 340 -26.61 5.42 -12.44
C HIS A 340 -25.16 5.02 -12.25
N ILE A 341 -24.26 5.99 -12.10
CA ILE A 341 -22.82 5.78 -11.96
C ILE A 341 -22.42 5.72 -10.49
N ASP A 342 -21.46 4.84 -10.17
CA ASP A 342 -20.91 4.72 -8.82
C ASP A 342 -20.00 5.92 -8.45
N GLU A 343 -19.67 6.07 -7.16
CA GLU A 343 -18.81 7.16 -6.67
C GLU A 343 -17.39 7.12 -7.29
N LYS A 344 -16.88 5.92 -7.60
CA LYS A 344 -15.56 5.73 -8.22
C LYS A 344 -15.59 5.94 -9.73
N ARG A 345 -16.77 6.20 -10.30
CA ARG A 345 -17.03 6.34 -11.74
C ARG A 345 -16.54 5.17 -12.59
N LYS A 346 -16.47 3.96 -12.01
CA LYS A 346 -16.03 2.72 -12.71
C LYS A 346 -17.19 1.79 -13.06
N GLU A 347 -18.29 1.90 -12.37
CA GLU A 347 -19.46 1.05 -12.58
C GLU A 347 -20.69 1.88 -12.93
N VAL A 348 -21.34 1.54 -14.04
CA VAL A 348 -22.57 2.18 -14.48
C VAL A 348 -23.68 1.15 -14.51
N THR A 349 -24.71 1.35 -13.70
CA THR A 349 -25.94 0.58 -13.73
C THR A 349 -26.98 1.29 -14.58
N TYR A 350 -27.49 0.63 -15.61
CA TYR A 350 -28.58 1.14 -16.47
C TYR A 350 -29.89 0.49 -16.10
N TRP A 351 -30.90 1.32 -15.91
CA TRP A 351 -32.27 0.90 -15.65
C TRP A 351 -33.06 0.90 -16.97
N ILE A 352 -33.67 -0.25 -17.30
CA ILE A 352 -34.43 -0.44 -18.55
C ILE A 352 -35.88 -0.03 -18.25
N THR A 353 -36.36 1.05 -18.86
CA THR A 353 -37.66 1.63 -18.53
C THR A 353 -38.85 0.95 -19.21
N ASP A 354 -38.64 0.37 -20.40
CA ASP A 354 -39.70 -0.19 -21.24
C ASP A 354 -39.86 -1.69 -21.05
N SER A 355 -41.11 -2.12 -20.78
CA SER A 355 -41.49 -3.52 -20.55
C SER A 355 -41.28 -4.42 -21.75
N ASN A 356 -41.31 -3.88 -22.98
CA ASN A 356 -41.03 -4.64 -24.19
C ASN A 356 -39.59 -5.16 -24.26
N TYR A 357 -38.66 -4.51 -23.51
CA TYR A 357 -37.24 -4.89 -23.45
C TYR A 357 -36.89 -5.59 -22.15
N TYR A 358 -37.32 -5.09 -20.99
CA TYR A 358 -36.92 -5.72 -19.73
C TYR A 358 -37.56 -7.11 -19.50
N ARG A 359 -38.64 -7.45 -20.20
CA ARG A 359 -39.24 -8.80 -20.16
C ARG A 359 -38.55 -9.82 -21.03
N ARG A 360 -37.63 -9.42 -21.91
CA ARG A 360 -36.89 -10.34 -22.78
C ARG A 360 -35.82 -11.05 -21.99
N ASP A 361 -35.62 -12.32 -22.23
CA ASP A 361 -34.54 -13.13 -21.63
C ASP A 361 -33.15 -12.68 -22.10
N THR A 362 -33.05 -12.20 -23.33
CA THR A 362 -31.79 -11.78 -23.97
C THR A 362 -31.91 -10.36 -24.48
N LEU A 363 -30.88 -9.55 -24.21
CA LEU A 363 -30.72 -8.21 -24.73
C LEU A 363 -29.41 -8.11 -25.50
N GLN A 364 -29.43 -7.40 -26.62
CA GLN A 364 -28.24 -7.04 -27.36
C GLN A 364 -28.03 -5.53 -27.25
N LEU A 365 -26.83 -5.15 -26.83
CA LEU A 365 -26.46 -3.75 -26.61
C LEU A 365 -25.25 -3.38 -27.46
N LEU A 366 -25.24 -2.17 -27.92
CA LEU A 366 -24.06 -1.50 -28.43
C LEU A 366 -23.58 -0.55 -27.35
N THR A 367 -22.31 -0.64 -27.01
CA THR A 367 -21.66 0.23 -26.02
C THR A 367 -20.49 0.92 -26.68
N GLU A 368 -20.47 2.26 -26.67
CA GLU A 368 -19.40 3.07 -27.23
C GLU A 368 -18.79 3.94 -26.13
N TYR A 369 -17.46 3.88 -25.98
CA TYR A 369 -16.73 4.62 -24.93
C TYR A 369 -15.35 5.04 -25.43
N ALA A 370 -14.82 6.13 -24.83
CA ALA A 370 -13.51 6.64 -25.14
C ALA A 370 -12.41 5.71 -24.59
N THR A 371 -11.39 5.46 -25.39
CA THR A 371 -10.22 4.63 -25.03
C THR A 371 -8.98 5.14 -25.78
N LEU A 372 -7.87 4.42 -25.65
CA LEU A 372 -6.64 4.68 -26.40
C LEU A 372 -6.40 3.57 -27.41
N ASP A 373 -5.93 3.93 -28.62
CA ASP A 373 -5.49 2.98 -29.62
C ASP A 373 -4.12 2.35 -29.26
N SER A 374 -3.55 1.53 -30.12
CA SER A 374 -2.23 0.92 -29.93
C SER A 374 -1.06 1.93 -29.93
N LEU A 375 -1.30 3.14 -30.43
CA LEU A 375 -0.36 4.26 -30.43
C LEU A 375 -0.71 5.31 -29.36
N GLU A 376 -1.58 4.92 -28.40
CA GLU A 376 -2.03 5.76 -27.28
C GLU A 376 -2.77 7.05 -27.68
N ARG A 377 -3.34 7.08 -28.88
CA ARG A 377 -4.16 8.21 -29.31
C ARG A 377 -5.62 7.99 -28.88
N PRO A 378 -6.33 9.04 -28.48
CA PRO A 378 -7.75 8.97 -28.15
C PRO A 378 -8.56 8.40 -29.31
N THR A 379 -9.38 7.39 -29.03
CA THR A 379 -10.27 6.75 -29.98
C THR A 379 -11.54 6.28 -29.30
N LEU A 380 -12.58 5.96 -30.09
CA LEU A 380 -13.81 5.38 -29.58
C LEU A 380 -13.81 3.87 -29.83
N GLN A 381 -14.03 3.11 -28.76
CA GLN A 381 -14.22 1.66 -28.80
C GLN A 381 -15.71 1.36 -28.81
N THR A 382 -16.11 0.47 -29.72
CA THR A 382 -17.49 -0.01 -29.82
C THR A 382 -17.56 -1.50 -29.52
N ASP A 383 -18.30 -1.88 -28.50
CA ASP A 383 -18.51 -3.27 -28.11
C ASP A 383 -19.97 -3.67 -28.27
N THR A 384 -20.19 -4.86 -28.84
CA THR A 384 -21.52 -5.47 -28.92
C THR A 384 -21.67 -6.52 -27.83
N LEU A 385 -22.63 -6.33 -26.94
CA LEU A 385 -22.84 -7.16 -25.77
C LEU A 385 -24.12 -7.97 -25.90
N LYS A 386 -24.07 -9.23 -25.49
CA LYS A 386 -25.25 -10.10 -25.35
C LYS A 386 -25.44 -10.45 -23.89
N LEU A 387 -26.47 -9.87 -23.27
CA LEU A 387 -26.78 -10.05 -21.85
C LEU A 387 -28.02 -10.93 -21.70
N ILE A 388 -27.90 -11.96 -20.86
CA ILE A 388 -28.95 -12.96 -20.63
C ILE A 388 -29.39 -12.88 -19.18
N TYR A 389 -30.69 -12.80 -18.94
CA TYR A 389 -31.30 -12.96 -17.63
C TYR A 389 -32.43 -13.98 -17.72
N ARG A 390 -32.34 -15.01 -16.87
CA ARG A 390 -33.40 -16.01 -16.72
C ARG A 390 -33.96 -15.92 -15.31
N ALA A 391 -35.23 -15.51 -15.20
CA ALA A 391 -35.90 -15.50 -13.91
C ALA A 391 -35.94 -16.93 -13.32
N GLN A 392 -35.40 -17.11 -12.13
CA GLN A 392 -35.57 -18.37 -11.40
C GLN A 392 -37.05 -18.52 -11.04
N LYS A 393 -37.69 -19.53 -11.54
CA LYS A 393 -39.06 -19.89 -11.12
C LYS A 393 -39.03 -20.22 -9.62
N LYS A 394 -39.59 -19.37 -8.78
CA LYS A 394 -39.86 -19.67 -7.38
C LYS A 394 -40.87 -20.84 -7.35
N GLY A 395 -40.43 -22.04 -7.03
CA GLY A 395 -41.32 -23.16 -6.80
C GLY A 395 -40.74 -24.48 -7.28
N GLN A 396 -39.77 -25.02 -6.55
CA GLN A 396 -39.67 -26.48 -6.33
C GLN A 396 -38.79 -26.71 -5.10
N THR A 397 -39.48 -26.99 -4.00
CA THR A 397 -38.95 -27.66 -2.82
C THR A 397 -38.16 -28.90 -3.27
N GLN A 398 -36.86 -28.92 -3.05
CA GLN A 398 -36.04 -30.10 -3.28
C GLN A 398 -36.48 -31.22 -2.33
N LYS A 399 -37.32 -32.16 -2.84
CA LYS A 399 -37.40 -33.49 -2.30
C LYS A 399 -36.08 -34.20 -2.58
N LYS A 400 -35.32 -34.48 -1.53
CA LYS A 400 -34.19 -35.42 -1.57
C LYS A 400 -34.68 -36.77 -2.11
N SER A 401 -34.27 -37.09 -3.31
CA SER A 401 -34.34 -38.46 -3.82
C SER A 401 -32.91 -39.01 -3.89
N ARG A 402 -32.65 -39.99 -3.02
CA ARG A 402 -31.53 -40.92 -3.17
C ARG A 402 -31.88 -41.82 -4.36
N ASN A 403 -31.04 -41.86 -5.43
CA ASN A 403 -30.63 -43.15 -5.98
C ASN A 403 -29.48 -43.03 -7.00
N LYS A 404 -28.56 -43.94 -6.83
CA LYS A 404 -27.58 -44.62 -7.65
C LYS A 404 -27.62 -44.45 -9.17
N GLY A 405 -26.44 -44.23 -9.75
CA GLY A 405 -25.84 -45.15 -10.74
C GLY A 405 -25.83 -44.66 -12.21
N ASN A 406 -24.62 -44.70 -12.73
CA ASN A 406 -24.20 -44.96 -14.12
C ASN A 406 -24.08 -43.82 -15.16
N THR A 407 -22.85 -43.63 -15.52
CA THR A 407 -22.18 -43.15 -16.75
C THR A 407 -22.70 -43.77 -18.08
N PRO A 408 -22.18 -43.41 -19.28
CA PRO A 408 -21.82 -42.14 -19.89
C PRO A 408 -22.34 -41.97 -21.34
N SER A 409 -22.18 -40.81 -21.99
CA SER A 409 -21.81 -40.75 -23.42
C SER A 409 -21.55 -39.35 -23.94
N LEU A 410 -20.42 -39.28 -24.53
CA LEU A 410 -19.81 -38.47 -25.58
C LEU A 410 -20.71 -37.70 -26.57
N SER A 411 -20.22 -36.49 -26.91
CA SER A 411 -19.91 -36.03 -28.30
C SER A 411 -19.27 -34.67 -28.20
N GLN A 412 -18.04 -34.55 -28.46
CA GLN A 412 -17.18 -34.16 -29.61
C GLN A 412 -17.66 -32.91 -30.36
N SER A 413 -16.85 -31.89 -30.35
CA SER A 413 -15.95 -31.47 -31.43
C SER A 413 -15.21 -30.17 -31.03
N SER A 414 -13.88 -30.19 -30.87
CA SER A 414 -12.80 -29.80 -31.77
C SER A 414 -12.73 -28.30 -32.01
N SER A 415 -11.63 -27.59 -31.76
CA SER A 415 -10.24 -27.78 -32.15
C SER A 415 -9.34 -26.81 -31.39
N GLU A 416 -8.22 -27.30 -30.85
CA GLU A 416 -6.81 -27.03 -31.21
C GLU A 416 -6.33 -25.59 -30.98
N GLN A 417 -5.21 -25.27 -30.37
CA GLN A 417 -3.88 -25.81 -30.03
C GLN A 417 -3.32 -24.90 -28.93
N GLY A 418 -2.44 -25.16 -28.03
CA GLY A 418 -1.50 -26.21 -27.83
C GLY A 418 -0.53 -25.80 -26.74
N VAL A 419 0.00 -26.81 -26.10
CA VAL A 419 1.36 -27.01 -25.57
C VAL A 419 1.67 -26.59 -24.13
N SER A 420 1.78 -27.62 -23.34
CA SER A 420 2.74 -28.00 -22.27
C SER A 420 2.88 -27.09 -21.06
N GLY A 421 2.94 -27.59 -19.87
CA GLY A 421 3.13 -28.91 -19.29
C GLY A 421 3.49 -28.77 -17.82
N SER A 422 3.26 -29.86 -17.13
CA SER A 422 3.88 -30.26 -15.87
C SER A 422 3.16 -29.98 -14.58
N SER A 423 2.49 -31.02 -14.17
CA SER A 423 2.25 -31.63 -12.87
C SER A 423 2.98 -31.09 -11.63
N SER A 424 2.27 -30.92 -10.52
CA SER A 424 2.52 -31.72 -9.33
C SER A 424 1.39 -31.55 -8.29
N GLN A 425 1.13 -32.71 -7.68
CA GLN A 425 0.18 -33.04 -6.63
C GLN A 425 0.40 -32.23 -5.33
N GLY A 426 -0.65 -32.06 -4.58
CA GLY A 426 -0.52 -31.73 -3.17
C GLY A 426 -1.82 -31.58 -2.39
N LYS A 427 -2.34 -32.67 -1.90
CA LYS A 427 -3.04 -32.88 -0.63
C LYS A 427 -4.06 -31.84 -0.10
N GLU A 428 -5.30 -32.33 -0.05
CA GLU A 428 -6.34 -31.97 0.89
C GLU A 428 -5.87 -31.95 2.36
N THR A 429 -6.30 -30.96 3.11
CA THR A 429 -6.49 -31.07 4.56
C THR A 429 -7.81 -30.40 4.97
N ARG A 430 -8.66 -31.27 5.42
CA ARG A 430 -9.92 -31.12 6.15
C ARG A 430 -9.72 -30.31 7.42
N LYS A 431 -10.58 -29.33 7.70
CA LYS A 431 -10.77 -28.79 9.04
C LYS A 431 -12.23 -28.87 9.45
N GLU A 432 -12.40 -29.60 10.52
CA GLU A 432 -13.61 -29.72 11.31
C GLU A 432 -13.91 -28.43 12.08
N GLY A 433 -15.21 -28.18 12.25
CA GLY A 433 -15.71 -27.09 13.05
C GLY A 433 -15.65 -27.39 14.55
N THR A 434 -15.61 -26.34 15.33
CA THR A 434 -15.95 -26.41 16.76
C THR A 434 -16.85 -25.24 17.11
N GLU A 435 -18.02 -25.62 17.64
CA GLU A 435 -18.98 -24.73 18.29
C GLU A 435 -18.39 -24.19 19.59
N ALA A 436 -18.65 -22.95 19.91
CA ALA A 436 -18.53 -22.44 21.28
C ALA A 436 -19.79 -21.69 21.67
N LYS A 437 -20.41 -22.23 22.70
CA LYS A 437 -21.55 -21.73 23.45
C LYS A 437 -21.26 -20.40 24.14
N GLY A 438 -22.32 -19.61 24.20
CA GLY A 438 -22.40 -18.33 24.84
C GLY A 438 -22.28 -18.35 26.37
N ASN A 439 -22.15 -17.16 26.89
CA ASN A 439 -22.54 -16.88 28.27
C ASN A 439 -23.27 -15.54 28.35
N ALA A 440 -24.36 -15.58 29.09
CA ALA A 440 -25.31 -14.51 29.31
C ALA A 440 -24.80 -13.54 30.38
N GLY A 441 -25.04 -12.26 30.18
CA GLY A 441 -24.94 -11.21 31.20
C GLY A 441 -26.16 -10.33 31.11
N SER A 442 -27.02 -10.44 32.08
CA SER A 442 -28.24 -9.67 32.29
C SER A 442 -27.95 -8.20 32.54
N ASN A 443 -28.72 -7.30 31.94
CA ASN A 443 -29.10 -6.05 32.63
C ASN A 443 -30.51 -5.61 32.21
N THR A 444 -31.32 -5.46 33.21
CA THR A 444 -32.71 -5.03 33.24
C THR A 444 -32.86 -3.56 32.89
N GLY A 445 -33.76 -3.27 31.98
CA GLY A 445 -34.27 -1.92 31.73
C GLY A 445 -35.68 -2.03 31.17
N GLU A 446 -36.63 -1.61 31.96
CA GLU A 446 -38.08 -1.67 31.74
C GLU A 446 -38.52 -0.97 30.45
N ASN A 447 -39.36 -1.63 29.69
CA ASN A 447 -40.09 -1.07 28.55
C ASN A 447 -41.59 -1.01 28.88
N PRO A 448 -42.29 0.11 28.73
CA PRO A 448 -43.72 0.14 28.91
C PRO A 448 -44.45 -0.43 27.69
N ALA A 449 -45.41 -1.21 27.98
CA ALA A 449 -46.33 -1.88 27.05
C ALA A 449 -46.91 -0.95 25.99
N SER A 450 -46.69 -1.26 24.73
CA SER A 450 -47.50 -0.76 23.60
C SER A 450 -48.48 -1.83 23.17
N THR A 451 -49.73 -1.42 23.22
CA THR A 451 -50.93 -2.15 22.81
C THR A 451 -50.81 -2.71 21.41
N ALA A 452 -51.00 -4.02 21.30
CA ALA A 452 -51.16 -4.68 20.02
C ALA A 452 -52.43 -4.21 19.34
N THR A 453 -52.29 -3.42 18.31
CA THR A 453 -53.35 -3.17 17.32
C THR A 453 -53.20 -4.25 16.23
N GLN A 454 -54.28 -4.95 15.95
CA GLN A 454 -54.43 -5.90 14.85
C GLN A 454 -53.97 -5.19 13.55
N GLU A 455 -52.89 -5.71 12.92
CA GLU A 455 -52.52 -5.35 11.55
C GLU A 455 -53.42 -6.17 10.62
N ASP A 456 -54.32 -5.47 9.95
CA ASP A 456 -55.00 -5.98 8.77
C ASP A 456 -53.94 -6.31 7.71
N ASP A 457 -54.01 -7.53 7.13
CA ASP A 457 -53.25 -7.99 5.96
C ASP A 457 -53.67 -7.17 4.71
N GLU A 458 -53.38 -5.87 4.65
CA GLU A 458 -53.35 -5.11 3.41
C GLU A 458 -52.20 -5.64 2.55
N GLU A 459 -52.53 -6.16 1.40
CA GLU A 459 -51.62 -6.53 0.31
C GLU A 459 -50.60 -5.38 0.12
N LYS A 460 -49.32 -5.63 0.51
CA LYS A 460 -48.24 -4.62 0.50
C LYS A 460 -47.97 -4.18 -0.93
N THR A 461 -48.69 -3.22 -1.43
CA THR A 461 -48.44 -2.56 -2.70
C THR A 461 -47.02 -1.94 -2.62
N PRO A 462 -46.14 -2.18 -3.61
CA PRO A 462 -44.80 -1.61 -3.59
C PRO A 462 -44.87 -0.09 -3.66
N HIS A 463 -44.17 0.58 -2.77
CA HIS A 463 -44.07 2.05 -2.74
C HIS A 463 -42.62 2.49 -2.81
N LEU A 464 -42.38 3.68 -3.41
CA LEU A 464 -41.09 4.35 -3.35
C LEU A 464 -40.90 4.98 -1.96
N THR A 465 -39.80 4.62 -1.30
CA THR A 465 -39.39 5.26 -0.04
C THR A 465 -38.29 6.25 -0.32
N PRO A 466 -38.48 7.56 -0.12
CA PRO A 466 -37.42 8.55 -0.27
C PRO A 466 -36.44 8.45 0.88
N GLN A 467 -35.16 8.66 0.58
CA GLN A 467 -34.08 8.78 1.54
C GLN A 467 -33.26 10.03 1.21
N LEU A 468 -32.81 10.76 2.21
CA LEU A 468 -31.89 11.87 1.97
C LEU A 468 -30.59 11.32 1.38
N ALA A 469 -30.18 11.84 0.24
CA ALA A 469 -28.90 11.49 -0.36
C ALA A 469 -27.76 11.92 0.56
N LYS A 470 -26.68 11.15 0.59
CA LYS A 470 -25.44 11.62 1.20
C LYS A 470 -24.98 12.86 0.42
N SER A 471 -24.50 13.88 1.15
CA SER A 471 -23.92 15.05 0.49
C SER A 471 -22.83 14.62 -0.50
N THR A 472 -22.84 15.19 -1.69
CA THR A 472 -21.78 15.03 -2.69
C THR A 472 -20.51 15.79 -2.29
N SER A 473 -20.65 16.75 -1.35
CA SER A 473 -19.53 17.42 -0.73
C SER A 473 -18.78 16.46 0.22
N PRO A 474 -17.44 16.46 0.23
CA PRO A 474 -16.67 15.73 1.23
C PRO A 474 -16.85 16.29 2.65
N PHE A 475 -17.59 17.36 2.80
CA PHE A 475 -17.85 18.07 4.05
C PHE A 475 -19.29 17.88 4.53
N ALA A 476 -19.59 18.40 5.73
CA ALA A 476 -20.93 18.43 6.26
C ALA A 476 -21.85 19.32 5.37
N LEU A 477 -23.16 19.00 5.35
CA LEU A 477 -24.11 19.70 4.52
C LEU A 477 -24.14 21.20 4.83
N SER A 478 -23.89 22.00 3.83
CA SER A 478 -23.85 23.46 3.88
C SER A 478 -24.90 24.07 2.93
N PRO A 479 -25.23 25.36 3.03
CA PRO A 479 -26.14 26.02 2.10
C PRO A 479 -25.72 25.97 0.63
N ARG A 480 -24.44 25.72 0.33
CA ARG A 480 -23.94 25.60 -1.04
C ARG A 480 -24.08 24.20 -1.63
N ASP A 481 -24.38 23.21 -0.80
CA ASP A 481 -24.55 21.85 -1.26
C ASP A 481 -25.93 21.70 -1.92
N THR A 482 -25.97 20.87 -2.95
CA THR A 482 -27.24 20.50 -3.57
C THR A 482 -27.96 19.49 -2.71
N LEU A 483 -29.16 19.84 -2.22
CA LEU A 483 -30.00 18.88 -1.53
C LEU A 483 -30.54 17.85 -2.52
N ALA A 484 -30.47 16.60 -2.18
CA ALA A 484 -30.96 15.53 -3.03
C ALA A 484 -31.62 14.40 -2.23
N ILE A 485 -32.59 13.75 -2.84
CA ILE A 485 -33.22 12.53 -2.32
C ILE A 485 -33.02 11.37 -3.28
N THR A 486 -32.82 10.20 -2.73
CA THR A 486 -32.62 8.95 -3.49
C THR A 486 -33.78 7.99 -3.30
N PHE A 487 -33.99 7.15 -4.30
CA PHE A 487 -35.04 6.16 -4.34
C PHE A 487 -34.49 4.77 -4.73
N ALA A 488 -35.21 3.74 -4.41
CA ALA A 488 -34.88 2.37 -4.82
C ALA A 488 -35.07 2.10 -6.34
N GLN A 489 -35.81 2.98 -7.03
CA GLN A 489 -36.06 2.92 -8.49
C GLN A 489 -36.04 4.35 -9.06
N PRO A 490 -35.64 4.52 -10.33
CA PRO A 490 -35.55 5.84 -10.94
C PRO A 490 -36.87 6.62 -10.91
N PRO A 491 -36.92 7.80 -10.28
CA PRO A 491 -38.07 8.72 -10.38
C PRO A 491 -38.08 9.35 -11.76
N ILE A 492 -39.18 9.27 -12.51
CA ILE A 492 -39.29 9.91 -13.83
C ILE A 492 -40.50 10.88 -13.92
N HIS A 493 -41.52 10.62 -13.15
CA HIS A 493 -42.68 11.53 -13.05
C HIS A 493 -42.64 12.19 -11.71
N VAL A 494 -42.49 13.51 -11.72
CA VAL A 494 -42.42 14.36 -10.54
C VAL A 494 -43.47 15.44 -10.66
N ASP A 495 -44.48 15.36 -9.79
CA ASP A 495 -45.44 16.45 -9.62
C ASP A 495 -44.83 17.47 -8.65
N THR A 496 -44.46 18.62 -9.21
CA THR A 496 -43.83 19.68 -8.42
C THR A 496 -44.79 20.29 -7.38
N ALA A 497 -46.10 20.18 -7.59
CA ALA A 497 -47.10 20.66 -6.64
C ALA A 497 -47.20 19.78 -5.38
N GLY A 498 -46.71 18.56 -5.43
CA GLY A 498 -46.70 17.63 -4.28
C GLY A 498 -45.34 17.53 -3.56
N VAL A 499 -44.41 18.46 -3.82
CA VAL A 499 -43.09 18.50 -3.16
C VAL A 499 -42.92 19.84 -2.47
N HIS A 500 -42.89 19.86 -1.15
CA HIS A 500 -42.89 21.09 -0.35
C HIS A 500 -41.64 21.12 0.54
N LEU A 501 -40.92 22.24 0.54
CA LEU A 501 -39.84 22.51 1.47
C LEU A 501 -40.26 23.62 2.43
N TYR A 502 -40.12 23.39 3.71
CA TYR A 502 -40.39 24.36 4.75
C TYR A 502 -39.11 24.65 5.54
N SER A 503 -38.88 25.94 5.85
CA SER A 503 -37.96 26.30 6.92
C SER A 503 -38.71 26.25 8.24
N VAL A 504 -38.07 25.70 9.28
CA VAL A 504 -38.65 25.47 10.61
C VAL A 504 -37.92 26.34 11.63
N THR A 505 -38.61 27.39 12.11
CA THR A 505 -38.08 28.27 13.15
C THR A 505 -39.12 28.35 14.29
N ASP A 506 -38.71 28.04 15.51
CA ASP A 506 -39.56 28.02 16.72
C ASP A 506 -40.87 27.24 16.51
N SER A 507 -40.82 26.12 15.81
CA SER A 507 -41.96 25.27 15.44
C SER A 507 -42.95 25.89 14.42
N VAL A 508 -42.60 27.02 13.81
CA VAL A 508 -43.34 27.60 12.70
C VAL A 508 -42.75 27.15 11.38
N GLU A 509 -43.56 26.57 10.52
CA GLU A 509 -43.19 26.16 9.17
C GLU A 509 -43.45 27.25 8.15
N THR A 510 -42.44 27.72 7.45
CA THR A 510 -42.55 28.72 6.39
C THR A 510 -42.17 28.08 5.05
N PRO A 511 -43.07 28.13 4.03
CA PRO A 511 -42.79 27.50 2.74
C PRO A 511 -41.63 28.19 2.01
N GLN A 512 -40.78 27.39 1.40
CA GLN A 512 -39.64 27.83 0.62
C GLN A 512 -39.83 27.44 -0.85
N PRO A 513 -39.46 28.31 -1.80
CA PRO A 513 -39.52 27.97 -3.22
C PRO A 513 -38.50 26.87 -3.56
N VAL A 514 -38.91 25.87 -4.34
CA VAL A 514 -38.05 24.78 -4.77
C VAL A 514 -38.10 24.60 -6.28
N GLN A 515 -36.97 24.23 -6.85
CA GLN A 515 -36.87 23.73 -8.21
C GLN A 515 -36.40 22.29 -8.18
N LEU A 516 -37.03 21.41 -8.94
CA LEU A 516 -36.73 19.99 -8.96
C LEU A 516 -36.01 19.65 -10.25
N ARG A 517 -34.93 18.87 -10.14
CA ARG A 517 -34.13 18.43 -11.28
C ARG A 517 -33.72 16.96 -11.13
N LEU A 518 -33.99 16.15 -12.16
CA LEU A 518 -33.45 14.80 -12.25
C LEU A 518 -31.95 14.87 -12.61
N HIS A 519 -31.14 14.12 -11.89
CA HIS A 519 -29.70 14.09 -12.17
C HIS A 519 -29.42 13.26 -13.43
N PRO A 520 -28.65 13.77 -14.41
CA PRO A 520 -28.48 13.11 -15.70
C PRO A 520 -27.69 11.80 -15.62
N GLU A 521 -26.78 11.65 -14.66
CA GLU A 521 -25.91 10.49 -14.47
C GLU A 521 -26.29 9.63 -13.25
N GLN A 522 -27.20 10.12 -12.41
CA GLN A 522 -27.64 9.46 -11.17
C GLN A 522 -29.16 9.21 -11.23
N ALA A 523 -29.57 8.19 -11.98
CA ALA A 523 -30.98 7.92 -12.24
C ALA A 523 -31.86 7.71 -10.99
N LEU A 524 -31.25 7.38 -9.85
CA LEU A 524 -31.94 7.18 -8.57
C LEU A 524 -32.13 8.46 -7.77
N GLU A 525 -31.59 9.61 -8.24
CA GLU A 525 -31.48 10.85 -7.50
C GLU A 525 -32.40 11.94 -8.07
N LEU A 526 -33.12 12.59 -7.17
CA LEU A 526 -33.87 13.82 -7.45
C LEU A 526 -33.24 14.97 -6.67
N GLN A 527 -32.72 15.97 -7.38
CA GLN A 527 -32.13 17.18 -6.81
C GLN A 527 -33.21 18.23 -6.50
N ILE A 528 -33.04 18.85 -5.35
CA ILE A 528 -33.93 19.91 -4.85
C ILE A 528 -33.08 21.17 -4.74
N LEU A 529 -33.31 22.10 -5.64
CA LEU A 529 -32.62 23.37 -5.68
C LEU A 529 -33.45 24.40 -4.89
N ALA A 530 -32.90 24.90 -3.80
CA ALA A 530 -33.51 25.89 -2.94
C ALA A 530 -32.43 26.82 -2.37
N ASP A 531 -32.80 28.01 -1.97
CA ASP A 531 -31.94 28.96 -1.27
C ASP A 531 -31.88 28.60 0.21
N LEU A 532 -30.92 27.79 0.59
CA LEU A 532 -30.78 27.31 1.95
C LEU A 532 -29.96 28.29 2.79
N GLN A 533 -30.34 28.46 4.06
CA GLN A 533 -29.70 29.37 5.01
C GLN A 533 -29.05 28.58 6.15
N PHE A 534 -27.90 29.06 6.64
CA PHE A 534 -27.26 28.50 7.83
C PHE A 534 -28.17 28.52 9.05
N ASP A 535 -27.88 27.69 10.01
CA ASP A 535 -28.58 27.61 11.30
C ASP A 535 -30.08 27.38 11.20
N THR A 536 -30.57 26.99 10.01
CA THR A 536 -31.98 26.78 9.73
C THR A 536 -32.26 25.29 9.57
N LYS A 537 -33.31 24.82 10.23
CA LYS A 537 -33.82 23.48 10.02
C LYS A 537 -34.85 23.53 8.89
N TYR A 538 -34.78 22.54 8.02
CA TYR A 538 -35.72 22.38 6.93
C TYR A 538 -36.50 21.10 7.08
N ARG A 539 -37.72 21.09 6.57
CA ARG A 539 -38.57 19.92 6.45
C ARG A 539 -39.01 19.76 5.00
N LEU A 540 -38.64 18.67 4.39
CA LEU A 540 -39.08 18.30 3.06
C LEU A 540 -40.30 17.38 3.20
N GLN A 541 -41.44 17.79 2.70
CA GLN A 541 -42.67 17.00 2.67
C GLN A 541 -42.97 16.57 1.23
N LEU A 542 -43.29 15.30 1.09
CA LEU A 542 -43.69 14.69 -0.17
C LEU A 542 -45.10 14.16 -0.03
N ASP A 543 -46.00 14.60 -0.87
CA ASP A 543 -47.35 14.09 -0.93
C ASP A 543 -47.39 12.67 -1.49
N SER A 544 -48.42 11.90 -1.16
CA SER A 544 -48.61 10.57 -1.72
C SER A 544 -48.75 10.63 -3.23
N ALA A 545 -48.02 9.78 -3.95
CA ALA A 545 -48.01 9.68 -5.41
C ALA A 545 -47.50 10.91 -6.17
N ALA A 546 -46.92 11.92 -5.49
CA ALA A 546 -46.24 13.06 -6.12
C ALA A 546 -45.05 12.63 -6.99
N ILE A 547 -44.42 11.51 -6.64
CA ILE A 547 -43.29 10.95 -7.38
C ILE A 547 -43.63 9.53 -7.80
N ARG A 548 -43.42 9.22 -9.08
CA ARG A 548 -43.61 7.85 -9.60
C ARG A 548 -42.34 7.36 -10.28
N SER A 549 -41.98 6.11 -10.04
CA SER A 549 -40.84 5.46 -10.72
C SER A 549 -41.12 5.25 -12.20
N CYS A 550 -40.07 4.88 -12.94
CA CYS A 550 -40.17 4.45 -14.33
C CYS A 550 -41.06 3.20 -14.53
N TYR A 551 -41.42 2.51 -13.46
CA TYR A 551 -42.31 1.35 -13.45
C TYR A 551 -43.71 1.69 -12.93
N GLY A 552 -43.99 2.94 -12.70
CA GLY A 552 -45.29 3.41 -12.24
C GLY A 552 -45.54 3.28 -10.74
N VAL A 553 -44.55 2.87 -9.96
CA VAL A 553 -44.64 2.73 -8.51
C VAL A 553 -44.68 4.12 -7.87
N PRO A 554 -45.73 4.49 -7.10
CA PRO A 554 -45.84 5.79 -6.44
C PRO A 554 -45.06 5.83 -5.13
N ASN A 555 -44.69 7.04 -4.68
CA ASN A 555 -44.21 7.24 -3.30
C ASN A 555 -45.39 7.24 -2.32
N ARG A 556 -45.13 6.90 -1.06
CA ARG A 556 -46.02 7.25 0.07
C ARG A 556 -45.71 8.67 0.50
N ALA A 557 -46.66 9.29 1.17
CA ALA A 557 -46.43 10.57 1.85
C ALA A 557 -45.24 10.39 2.82
N ALA A 558 -44.34 11.33 2.77
CA ALA A 558 -43.10 11.26 3.57
C ALA A 558 -42.68 12.66 4.06
N SER A 559 -42.07 12.71 5.22
CA SER A 559 -41.49 13.91 5.78
C SER A 559 -40.04 13.64 6.16
N LEU A 560 -39.10 14.44 5.65
CA LEU A 560 -37.68 14.32 5.89
C LEU A 560 -37.18 15.62 6.56
N ASP A 561 -36.66 15.50 7.77
CA ASP A 561 -36.02 16.62 8.46
C ASP A 561 -34.57 16.77 8.02
N ILE A 562 -34.18 17.99 7.68
CA ILE A 562 -32.88 18.37 7.16
C ILE A 562 -32.31 19.44 8.08
N ALA A 563 -31.17 19.17 8.65
CA ALA A 563 -30.41 20.13 9.44
C ALA A 563 -29.12 20.50 8.70
N LEU A 564 -28.95 21.80 8.44
CA LEU A 564 -27.68 22.31 7.94
C LEU A 564 -26.75 22.60 9.09
N GLU A 565 -25.46 22.45 8.81
CA GLU A 565 -24.43 22.81 9.79
C GLU A 565 -24.47 24.31 10.07
N SER A 566 -24.08 24.67 11.30
CA SER A 566 -23.98 26.08 11.68
C SER A 566 -22.82 26.77 10.97
N ALA A 567 -23.02 28.02 10.57
CA ALA A 567 -21.99 28.91 10.03
C ALA A 567 -20.75 28.96 10.96
N ASP A 568 -21.00 28.81 12.24
CA ASP A 568 -19.97 28.82 13.28
C ASP A 568 -18.98 27.66 13.21
N LYS A 569 -19.26 26.60 12.42
CA LYS A 569 -18.38 25.45 12.24
C LYS A 569 -17.40 25.58 11.08
N PHE A 570 -17.59 26.59 10.23
CA PHE A 570 -16.80 26.80 9.03
C PHE A 570 -15.82 27.94 9.18
N GLY A 571 -14.70 27.83 8.50
CA GLY A 571 -13.72 28.89 8.31
C GLY A 571 -13.26 28.94 6.84
N ALA A 572 -12.18 29.66 6.58
CA ALA A 572 -11.63 29.82 5.25
C ALA A 572 -10.10 29.71 5.24
N ILE A 573 -9.54 29.39 4.08
CA ILE A 573 -8.12 29.51 3.77
C ILE A 573 -7.97 30.48 2.59
N SER A 574 -7.07 31.43 2.74
CA SER A 574 -6.63 32.32 1.67
C SER A 574 -5.19 31.97 1.31
N LEU A 575 -4.98 31.48 0.09
CA LEU A 575 -3.67 31.06 -0.41
C LEU A 575 -3.15 32.09 -1.41
N SER A 576 -1.97 32.64 -1.16
CA SER A 576 -1.22 33.43 -2.13
C SER A 576 0.08 32.68 -2.49
N PHE A 577 0.44 32.74 -3.78
CA PHE A 577 1.57 31.98 -4.31
C PHE A 577 2.65 32.96 -4.78
N ASP A 578 3.84 32.84 -4.17
CA ASP A 578 4.99 33.67 -4.52
C ASP A 578 5.87 32.94 -5.54
N SER A 579 6.34 33.67 -6.55
CA SER A 579 7.32 33.17 -7.53
C SER A 579 6.92 31.90 -8.27
N LEU A 580 5.64 31.72 -8.58
CA LEU A 580 5.16 30.55 -9.30
C LEU A 580 5.52 30.66 -10.80
N ALA A 581 6.63 30.02 -11.19
CA ALA A 581 7.07 29.98 -12.58
C ALA A 581 6.31 28.90 -13.35
N THR A 582 5.23 29.27 -14.03
CA THR A 582 4.42 28.32 -14.82
C THR A 582 4.86 28.24 -16.28
N HIS A 583 5.63 29.17 -16.80
CA HIS A 583 6.06 29.23 -18.20
C HIS A 583 4.93 29.06 -19.25
N GLY A 584 3.72 29.51 -18.92
CA GLY A 584 2.53 29.38 -19.77
C GLY A 584 1.68 28.11 -19.50
N ALA A 585 2.09 27.29 -18.57
CA ALA A 585 1.32 26.14 -18.06
C ALA A 585 0.28 26.59 -17.01
N THR A 586 -0.72 25.77 -16.80
CA THR A 586 -1.71 25.99 -15.74
C THR A 586 -1.25 25.33 -14.44
N ALA A 587 -1.27 26.04 -13.33
CA ALA A 587 -1.05 25.45 -12.03
C ALA A 587 -2.37 25.10 -11.35
N TYR A 588 -2.37 24.04 -10.55
CA TYR A 588 -3.53 23.61 -9.76
C TYR A 588 -3.13 23.46 -8.30
N VAL A 589 -3.98 23.96 -7.41
CA VAL A 589 -3.89 23.66 -5.98
C VAL A 589 -4.94 22.63 -5.60
N GLU A 590 -4.51 21.64 -4.83
CA GLU A 590 -5.36 20.62 -4.22
C GLU A 590 -5.34 20.74 -2.70
N ILE A 591 -6.49 20.74 -2.10
CA ILE A 591 -6.64 20.61 -0.65
C ILE A 591 -6.90 19.14 -0.34
N LEU A 592 -6.09 18.60 0.56
CA LEU A 592 -6.07 17.18 0.90
C LEU A 592 -6.55 16.97 2.34
N SER A 593 -7.22 15.84 2.58
CA SER A 593 -7.43 15.32 3.94
C SER A 593 -6.14 14.73 4.51
N GLU A 594 -6.14 14.40 5.80
CA GLU A 594 -5.05 13.66 6.47
C GLU A 594 -4.72 12.33 5.78
N ASP A 595 -5.73 11.66 5.22
CA ASP A 595 -5.57 10.39 4.48
C ASP A 595 -5.18 10.59 3.00
N ASN A 596 -4.66 11.78 2.64
CA ASN A 596 -4.20 12.14 1.28
C ASN A 596 -5.30 12.04 0.20
N LYS A 597 -6.56 12.18 0.61
CA LYS A 597 -7.70 12.26 -0.32
C LYS A 597 -7.87 13.69 -0.80
N VAL A 598 -7.96 13.91 -2.10
CA VAL A 598 -8.24 15.22 -2.68
C VAL A 598 -9.68 15.62 -2.35
N LEU A 599 -9.83 16.75 -1.68
CA LEU A 599 -11.12 17.34 -1.29
C LEU A 599 -11.55 18.43 -2.26
N ILE A 600 -10.63 19.29 -2.64
CA ILE A 600 -10.86 20.43 -3.53
C ILE A 600 -9.70 20.52 -4.50
N THR A 601 -9.98 20.81 -5.77
CA THR A 601 -8.98 21.19 -6.79
C THR A 601 -9.40 22.52 -7.41
N ARG A 602 -8.47 23.48 -7.50
CA ARG A 602 -8.69 24.78 -8.14
C ARG A 602 -7.50 25.16 -9.01
N PRO A 603 -7.75 25.75 -10.20
CA PRO A 603 -6.69 26.36 -10.98
C PRO A 603 -6.14 27.59 -10.27
N VAL A 604 -4.85 27.81 -10.39
CA VAL A 604 -4.11 28.94 -9.81
C VAL A 604 -3.48 29.75 -10.92
N LEU A 605 -3.73 31.04 -10.91
CA LEU A 605 -2.99 31.97 -11.78
C LEU A 605 -1.76 32.51 -11.04
N PRO A 606 -0.66 32.78 -11.73
CA PRO A 606 0.49 33.44 -11.13
C PRO A 606 0.06 34.74 -10.43
N ASP A 607 0.67 35.03 -9.30
CA ASP A 607 0.44 36.24 -8.49
C ASP A 607 -1.05 36.44 -8.05
N SER A 608 -1.84 35.39 -8.04
CA SER A 608 -3.23 35.43 -7.59
C SER A 608 -3.40 34.90 -6.18
N THR A 609 -4.42 35.38 -5.49
CA THR A 609 -4.87 34.86 -4.20
C THR A 609 -6.16 34.08 -4.40
N ILE A 610 -6.20 32.86 -3.88
CA ILE A 610 -7.40 32.01 -3.91
C ILE A 610 -7.94 31.90 -2.50
N THR A 611 -9.19 32.26 -2.30
CA THR A 611 -9.91 32.02 -1.05
C THR A 611 -10.81 30.82 -1.18
N LEU A 612 -10.61 29.84 -0.31
CA LEU A 612 -11.45 28.66 -0.13
C LEU A 612 -12.22 28.84 1.17
N ASP A 613 -13.47 29.21 1.05
CA ASP A 613 -14.38 29.40 2.16
C ASP A 613 -15.23 28.15 2.44
N MET A 614 -15.98 28.14 3.52
CA MET A 614 -16.87 27.07 3.91
C MET A 614 -16.20 25.73 4.17
N LEU A 615 -14.97 25.78 4.68
CA LEU A 615 -14.25 24.59 5.10
C LEU A 615 -14.54 24.32 6.58
N PRO A 616 -14.94 23.11 6.96
CA PRO A 616 -15.08 22.73 8.36
C PRO A 616 -13.78 22.95 9.14
N ALA A 617 -13.89 23.23 10.43
CA ALA A 617 -12.74 23.31 11.31
C ALA A 617 -11.96 21.98 11.29
N GLY A 618 -10.64 22.05 11.14
CA GLY A 618 -9.80 20.86 11.02
C GLY A 618 -8.43 21.15 10.46
N SER A 619 -7.67 20.07 10.24
CA SER A 619 -6.34 20.13 9.63
C SER A 619 -6.42 19.63 8.18
N TYR A 620 -5.90 20.41 7.28
CA TYR A 620 -5.85 20.13 5.85
C TYR A 620 -4.41 20.23 5.36
N TYR A 621 -4.16 19.70 4.16
CA TYR A 621 -2.84 19.73 3.54
C TYR A 621 -2.96 20.29 2.12
N GLY A 622 -1.92 21.00 1.67
CA GLY A 622 -1.88 21.60 0.34
C GLY A 622 -0.93 20.84 -0.58
N ARG A 623 -1.38 20.58 -1.80
CA ARG A 623 -0.54 20.13 -2.92
C ARG A 623 -0.73 21.07 -4.10
N LEU A 624 0.37 21.55 -4.66
CA LEU A 624 0.41 22.35 -5.87
C LEU A 624 1.08 21.53 -6.96
N TRP A 625 0.52 21.52 -8.17
CA TRP A 625 1.17 20.90 -9.31
C TRP A 625 0.98 21.75 -10.57
N ILE A 626 1.90 21.59 -11.53
CA ILE A 626 1.94 22.39 -12.76
C ILE A 626 1.62 21.46 -13.93
N ASP A 627 0.49 21.72 -14.57
CA ASP A 627 0.01 21.06 -15.78
C ASP A 627 0.74 21.62 -17.00
N GLN A 628 1.84 20.99 -17.38
CA GLN A 628 2.73 21.47 -18.44
C GLN A 628 2.11 21.36 -19.83
N ASN A 629 1.20 20.41 -20.03
CA ASN A 629 0.53 20.18 -21.31
C ASN A 629 -0.90 20.72 -21.39
N ASN A 630 -1.39 21.34 -20.30
CA ASN A 630 -2.72 21.93 -20.13
C ASN A 630 -3.88 20.94 -20.42
N ASN A 631 -3.72 19.67 -20.00
CA ASN A 631 -4.75 18.64 -20.14
C ASN A 631 -5.68 18.52 -18.92
N GLY A 632 -5.44 19.28 -17.85
CA GLY A 632 -6.22 19.26 -16.61
C GLY A 632 -5.96 18.08 -15.71
N LYS A 633 -4.89 17.29 -15.96
CA LYS A 633 -4.49 16.11 -15.20
C LYS A 633 -3.01 16.16 -14.90
N TRP A 634 -2.61 15.60 -13.77
CA TRP A 634 -1.21 15.41 -13.47
C TRP A 634 -0.65 14.21 -14.23
N ASP A 635 0.43 14.40 -14.98
CA ASP A 635 1.08 13.37 -15.78
C ASP A 635 2.35 12.83 -15.14
N ALA A 636 2.47 11.50 -15.17
CA ALA A 636 3.59 10.75 -14.60
C ALA A 636 4.91 10.88 -15.37
N GLY A 637 4.89 11.57 -16.51
CA GLY A 637 6.01 11.60 -17.44
C GLY A 637 6.11 10.31 -18.28
N HIS A 638 6.98 10.35 -19.26
CA HIS A 638 7.22 9.24 -20.19
C HIS A 638 8.69 9.20 -20.60
N TYR A 639 9.36 8.09 -20.33
CA TYR A 639 10.76 7.92 -20.72
C TYR A 639 10.91 7.68 -22.23
N PRO A 640 11.85 8.34 -22.91
CA PRO A 640 12.80 9.37 -22.44
C PRO A 640 12.29 10.81 -22.61
N THR A 641 11.05 11.02 -23.04
CA THR A 641 10.55 12.27 -23.62
C THR A 641 10.14 13.32 -22.60
N SER A 642 9.61 12.92 -21.44
CA SER A 642 9.13 13.87 -20.44
C SER A 642 9.36 13.38 -19.02
N GLN A 643 9.74 14.32 -18.15
CA GLN A 643 9.74 14.14 -16.68
C GLN A 643 8.30 14.15 -16.16
N PRO A 644 8.06 13.61 -14.95
CA PRO A 644 6.80 13.83 -14.25
C PRO A 644 6.52 15.33 -14.08
N GLU A 645 5.26 15.71 -14.17
CA GLU A 645 4.87 17.09 -13.92
C GLU A 645 5.25 17.55 -12.50
N PRO A 646 5.76 18.78 -12.34
CA PRO A 646 6.20 19.29 -11.06
C PRO A 646 5.08 19.30 -10.03
N SER A 647 5.33 18.71 -8.87
CA SER A 647 4.41 18.68 -7.73
C SER A 647 5.12 19.12 -6.46
N TYR A 648 4.44 19.92 -5.66
CA TYR A 648 4.93 20.54 -4.44
C TYR A 648 3.93 20.28 -3.31
N LEU A 649 4.42 20.11 -2.09
CA LEU A 649 3.59 20.02 -0.89
C LEU A 649 3.86 21.22 0.02
N TYR A 650 2.80 21.77 0.61
CA TYR A 650 2.96 22.74 1.67
C TYR A 650 3.51 22.04 2.93
N PRO A 651 4.65 22.49 3.49
CA PRO A 651 5.37 21.70 4.51
C PRO A 651 4.66 21.55 5.84
N LYS A 652 3.55 22.25 6.06
CA LYS A 652 2.81 22.28 7.31
C LYS A 652 1.35 21.92 7.09
N ALA A 653 0.67 21.48 8.15
CA ALA A 653 -0.78 21.40 8.14
C ALA A 653 -1.39 22.80 8.11
N MET A 654 -2.43 22.96 7.29
CA MET A 654 -3.27 24.16 7.20
C MET A 654 -4.41 24.00 8.18
N THR A 655 -4.33 24.58 9.35
CA THR A 655 -5.37 24.47 10.37
C THR A 655 -6.45 25.53 10.16
N ILE A 656 -7.69 25.09 10.04
CA ILE A 656 -8.85 25.97 9.91
C ILE A 656 -9.52 26.09 11.28
N GLN A 657 -9.67 27.33 11.71
CA GLN A 657 -10.47 27.69 12.88
C GLN A 657 -11.82 28.23 12.44
N PRO A 658 -12.90 27.95 13.18
CA PRO A 658 -14.22 28.49 12.88
C PRO A 658 -14.21 30.01 12.83
N LYS A 659 -14.94 30.58 11.87
CA LYS A 659 -15.11 32.05 11.69
C LYS A 659 -13.83 32.82 11.33
N PHE A 660 -12.71 32.14 11.13
CA PHE A 660 -11.45 32.79 10.75
C PHE A 660 -11.05 32.43 9.34
N THR A 661 -10.40 33.38 8.65
CA THR A 661 -9.68 33.14 7.41
C THR A 661 -8.21 32.98 7.75
N ASN A 662 -7.65 31.80 7.46
CA ASN A 662 -6.23 31.55 7.62
C ASN A 662 -5.52 32.02 6.34
N GLU A 663 -4.68 33.03 6.43
CA GLU A 663 -3.89 33.55 5.31
C GLU A 663 -2.55 32.82 5.24
N ILE A 664 -2.24 32.24 4.11
CA ILE A 664 -1.05 31.44 3.86
C ILE A 664 -0.35 31.95 2.62
N HIS A 665 0.89 32.39 2.80
CA HIS A 665 1.82 32.69 1.71
C HIS A 665 2.65 31.44 1.42
N TRP A 666 2.60 30.97 0.19
CA TRP A 666 3.27 29.74 -0.20
C TRP A 666 4.23 29.97 -1.35
N ASN A 667 5.54 29.93 -1.03
CA ASN A 667 6.60 29.80 -2.02
C ASN A 667 6.93 28.30 -2.18
N ALA A 668 6.55 27.74 -3.31
CA ALA A 668 6.69 26.30 -3.56
C ALA A 668 8.15 25.83 -3.68
N THR A 669 9.08 26.74 -3.96
CA THR A 669 10.50 26.44 -4.14
C THR A 669 11.39 26.80 -2.94
N GLU A 670 10.85 27.44 -1.91
CA GLU A 670 11.59 27.85 -0.72
C GLU A 670 12.16 26.65 0.05
N VAL A 671 11.35 25.60 0.19
CA VAL A 671 11.74 24.38 0.89
C VAL A 671 12.11 23.30 -0.13
N PRO A 672 13.26 22.61 0.01
CA PRO A 672 13.61 21.49 -0.86
C PRO A 672 12.53 20.40 -0.89
N LEU A 673 12.26 19.80 -2.05
CA LEU A 673 11.23 18.77 -2.24
C LEU A 673 11.32 17.64 -1.21
N SER A 674 12.54 17.24 -0.82
CA SER A 674 12.78 16.20 0.20
C SER A 674 12.27 16.55 1.60
N LYS A 675 11.96 17.83 1.86
CA LYS A 675 11.50 18.33 3.15
C LYS A 675 10.09 18.93 3.11
N GLN A 676 9.43 18.92 1.94
CA GLN A 676 8.10 19.52 1.78
C GLN A 676 6.98 18.65 2.35
N ARG A 677 7.14 17.33 2.42
CA ARG A 677 6.06 16.46 2.89
C ARG A 677 5.81 16.66 4.38
N PRO A 678 4.61 17.12 4.78
CA PRO A 678 4.29 17.27 6.20
C PRO A 678 4.12 15.89 6.87
N PRO A 679 4.59 15.73 8.12
CA PRO A 679 4.59 14.43 8.81
C PRO A 679 3.20 13.88 9.11
N GLY A 680 2.18 14.75 9.18
CA GLY A 680 0.79 14.35 9.43
C GLY A 680 0.04 13.85 8.18
N LEU A 681 0.60 14.03 6.98
CA LEU A 681 -0.04 13.56 5.74
C LEU A 681 0.25 12.07 5.56
N LYS A 682 -0.77 11.23 5.72
CA LYS A 682 -0.68 9.79 5.54
C LYS A 682 -0.43 9.41 4.07
N LEU A 683 0.04 8.20 3.84
CA LEU A 683 0.05 7.62 2.49
C LEU A 683 -1.39 7.36 2.04
N SER A 684 -1.65 7.43 0.73
CA SER A 684 -2.95 6.99 0.21
C SER A 684 -3.15 5.50 0.49
N GLU A 685 -4.39 5.06 0.56
CA GLU A 685 -4.74 3.66 0.85
C GLU A 685 -4.07 2.69 -0.14
N GLU A 686 -4.04 3.04 -1.43
CA GLU A 686 -3.38 2.23 -2.46
C GLU A 686 -1.86 2.17 -2.26
N THR A 687 -1.24 3.28 -1.89
CA THR A 687 0.20 3.37 -1.63
C THR A 687 0.57 2.63 -0.36
N SER A 688 -0.26 2.73 0.69
CA SER A 688 -0.07 2.00 1.95
C SER A 688 -0.13 0.49 1.72
N GLN A 689 -1.10 0.00 0.96
CA GLN A 689 -1.20 -1.43 0.62
C GLN A 689 0.02 -1.94 -0.16
N ARG A 690 0.57 -1.14 -1.09
CA ARG A 690 1.81 -1.49 -1.81
C ARG A 690 3.02 -1.52 -0.87
N ALA A 691 3.14 -0.53 -0.01
CA ALA A 691 4.21 -0.47 1.00
C ALA A 691 4.11 -1.65 1.98
N ASP A 692 2.92 -2.01 2.41
CA ASP A 692 2.68 -3.16 3.30
C ASP A 692 3.01 -4.49 2.62
N GLN A 693 2.70 -4.66 1.33
CA GLN A 693 3.09 -5.85 0.57
C GLN A 693 4.62 -5.97 0.45
N MET A 694 5.32 -4.85 0.27
CA MET A 694 6.79 -4.82 0.28
C MET A 694 7.36 -5.08 1.68
N ASN A 695 6.69 -4.61 2.75
CA ASN A 695 7.13 -4.77 4.13
C ASN A 695 6.71 -6.10 4.76
N GLN A 696 5.66 -6.78 4.31
CA GLN A 696 5.23 -8.09 4.84
C GLN A 696 6.31 -9.16 4.74
N LYS A 697 7.25 -9.03 3.81
CA LYS A 697 8.45 -9.87 3.78
C LYS A 697 9.42 -9.63 4.95
N ARG A 698 9.34 -8.49 5.64
CA ARG A 698 10.24 -8.11 6.75
C ARG A 698 9.67 -8.39 8.15
N GLN A 699 8.37 -8.64 8.31
CA GLN A 699 7.76 -8.91 9.62
C GLN A 699 8.01 -10.36 10.07
N ARG A 700 9.28 -10.71 10.28
CA ARG A 700 9.66 -11.76 11.22
C ARG A 700 9.70 -11.23 12.66
N THR A 701 8.91 -10.19 12.91
CA THR A 701 8.77 -9.59 14.22
C THR A 701 8.15 -10.58 15.17
N ASN A 702 8.85 -10.83 16.26
CA ASN A 702 8.38 -11.35 17.55
C ASN A 702 8.30 -12.87 17.76
N LEU A 703 9.03 -13.70 17.00
CA LEU A 703 9.19 -15.11 17.38
C LEU A 703 9.72 -15.25 18.81
N ASN A 704 10.64 -14.37 19.21
CA ASN A 704 11.18 -14.37 20.56
C ASN A 704 10.21 -13.80 21.60
N GLU A 705 9.35 -12.85 21.27
CA GLU A 705 8.29 -12.39 22.18
C GLU A 705 7.27 -13.50 22.46
N GLU A 706 6.85 -14.25 21.44
CA GLU A 706 6.00 -15.41 21.61
C GLU A 706 6.69 -16.51 22.43
N TYR A 707 7.98 -16.73 22.22
CA TYR A 707 8.79 -17.65 23.03
C TYR A 707 8.81 -17.19 24.49
N ILE A 708 9.15 -15.93 24.76
CA ILE A 708 9.18 -15.35 26.11
C ILE A 708 7.81 -15.43 26.77
N LYS A 709 6.73 -15.12 26.03
CA LYS A 709 5.36 -15.22 26.53
C LYS A 709 5.03 -16.65 26.95
N ARG A 710 5.31 -17.65 26.10
CA ARG A 710 5.12 -19.07 26.43
C ARG A 710 5.92 -19.51 27.65
N MET A 711 7.18 -19.05 27.76
CA MET A 711 8.05 -19.40 28.90
C MET A 711 7.51 -18.78 30.19
N ARG A 712 7.04 -17.54 30.19
CA ARG A 712 6.38 -16.89 31.33
C ARG A 712 5.06 -17.55 31.73
N GLU A 713 4.23 -17.89 30.75
CA GLU A 713 2.96 -18.58 30.99
C GLU A 713 3.18 -19.96 31.61
N ARG A 714 4.23 -20.68 31.20
CA ARG A 714 4.50 -22.03 31.66
C ARG A 714 5.19 -22.10 33.02
N TYR A 715 6.16 -21.24 33.25
CA TYR A 715 7.03 -21.31 34.44
C TYR A 715 6.77 -20.20 35.43
N GLY A 716 6.04 -19.15 35.05
CA GLY A 716 5.77 -17.99 35.89
C GLY A 716 7.04 -17.40 36.50
N ASP A 717 6.97 -17.07 37.83
CA ASP A 717 8.10 -16.53 38.57
C ASP A 717 9.26 -17.50 38.78
N LYS A 718 9.06 -18.81 38.45
CA LYS A 718 10.09 -19.84 38.54
C LYS A 718 10.97 -19.90 37.28
N TRP A 719 10.63 -19.13 36.24
CA TRP A 719 11.43 -19.11 35.02
C TRP A 719 12.81 -18.49 35.32
N ASN A 720 13.84 -19.30 35.16
CA ASN A 720 15.22 -18.87 35.30
C ASN A 720 15.86 -18.76 33.87
N PRO A 721 15.82 -17.59 33.25
CA PRO A 721 16.24 -17.41 31.90
C PRO A 721 17.71 -17.78 31.68
N SER A 722 17.98 -18.50 30.60
CA SER A 722 19.33 -18.79 30.11
C SER A 722 20.08 -17.50 29.73
N ASN A 723 21.38 -17.56 29.47
CA ASN A 723 22.10 -16.36 28.98
C ASN A 723 21.59 -15.89 27.61
N ALA A 724 21.09 -16.80 26.78
CA ALA A 724 20.46 -16.46 25.53
C ALA A 724 19.13 -15.72 25.75
N ASP A 725 18.27 -16.24 26.64
CA ASP A 725 17.03 -15.57 26.99
C ASP A 725 17.27 -14.18 27.59
N ARG A 726 18.30 -14.04 28.44
CA ARG A 726 18.66 -12.76 29.07
C ARG A 726 19.07 -11.71 28.04
N ARG A 727 19.82 -12.09 27.01
CA ARG A 727 20.17 -11.18 25.89
C ARG A 727 18.93 -10.70 25.14
N ILE A 728 17.99 -11.60 24.84
CA ILE A 728 16.73 -11.26 24.17
C ILE A 728 15.89 -10.31 25.03
N LEU A 729 15.92 -10.49 26.36
CA LEU A 729 15.23 -9.63 27.31
C LEU A 729 15.96 -8.28 27.57
N GLY A 730 17.12 -8.06 26.94
CA GLY A 730 17.95 -6.88 27.21
C GLY A 730 18.58 -6.89 28.61
N LEU A 731 18.67 -8.07 29.26
CA LEU A 731 19.27 -8.25 30.56
C LEU A 731 20.75 -8.63 30.42
N PRO A 732 21.63 -8.19 31.31
CA PRO A 732 23.00 -8.62 31.30
C PRO A 732 23.11 -10.14 31.50
N THR A 733 24.08 -10.77 30.88
CA THR A 733 24.37 -12.18 31.08
C THR A 733 24.76 -12.43 32.56
N ARG A 734 24.66 -13.67 33.05
CA ARG A 734 25.05 -14.01 34.40
C ARG A 734 26.51 -13.66 34.71
N ALA A 735 27.39 -13.76 33.74
CA ALA A 735 28.77 -13.37 33.88
C ALA A 735 28.95 -11.86 34.04
N GLU A 736 28.26 -11.08 33.23
CA GLU A 736 28.24 -9.60 33.27
C GLU A 736 27.64 -9.11 34.61
N GLU A 737 26.54 -9.72 35.05
CA GLU A 737 25.92 -9.37 36.33
C GLU A 737 26.84 -9.66 37.51
N LYS A 738 27.58 -10.81 37.45
CA LYS A 738 28.58 -11.14 38.47
C LYS A 738 29.75 -10.16 38.47
N ALA A 739 30.23 -9.79 37.26
CA ALA A 739 31.30 -8.81 37.12
C ALA A 739 30.88 -7.42 37.61
N ALA A 740 29.65 -6.98 37.31
CA ALA A 740 29.11 -5.72 37.81
C ALA A 740 29.00 -5.68 39.34
N ARG A 741 28.55 -6.78 39.98
CA ARG A 741 28.51 -6.90 41.45
C ARG A 741 29.91 -6.85 42.05
N GLN A 742 30.88 -7.53 41.45
CA GLN A 742 32.28 -7.49 41.94
C GLN A 742 32.85 -6.06 41.84
N ALA A 743 32.64 -5.39 40.69
CA ALA A 743 33.09 -4.00 40.54
C ALA A 743 32.41 -3.05 41.53
N GLU A 744 31.13 -3.25 41.82
CA GLU A 744 30.42 -2.46 42.86
C GLU A 744 30.97 -2.71 44.28
N GLU A 745 31.31 -3.96 44.60
CA GLU A 745 31.92 -4.30 45.89
C GLU A 745 33.34 -3.68 46.04
N GLU A 746 34.13 -3.74 44.94
CA GLU A 746 35.45 -3.10 44.90
C GLU A 746 35.35 -1.60 45.07
N ALA A 747 34.44 -0.94 44.33
CA ALA A 747 34.19 0.50 44.47
C ALA A 747 33.72 0.88 45.90
N LYS A 748 32.88 0.04 46.55
CA LYS A 748 32.49 0.23 47.94
C LYS A 748 33.69 0.07 48.90
N LYS A 749 34.59 -0.87 48.64
CA LYS A 749 35.82 -1.04 49.44
C LYS A 749 36.78 0.15 49.29
N GLU A 750 36.97 0.63 48.07
CA GLU A 750 37.79 1.83 47.83
C GLU A 750 37.19 3.08 48.49
N LYS A 751 35.87 3.26 48.41
CA LYS A 751 35.20 4.40 49.05
C LYS A 751 35.35 4.37 50.57
N ARG A 752 35.27 3.18 51.21
CA ARG A 752 35.53 3.02 52.64
C ARG A 752 36.99 3.27 53.01
N ALA A 753 37.94 2.84 52.18
CA ALA A 753 39.35 3.10 52.42
C ALA A 753 39.74 4.60 52.26
N ARG A 754 39.05 5.34 51.38
CA ARG A 754 39.21 6.80 51.27
C ARG A 754 38.55 7.59 52.39
N GLN A 755 37.57 7.04 53.11
CA GLN A 755 36.92 7.67 54.26
C GLN A 755 37.67 7.40 55.61
N GLN A 756 38.62 6.43 55.60
CA GLN A 756 39.45 6.10 56.76
C GLN A 756 40.84 6.73 56.72
N LYS A 757 41.18 7.42 55.65
CA LYS A 757 42.33 8.33 55.49
C LYS A 757 41.87 9.77 55.61
#